data_82bf4c6c46ffafbc6a31d1511702591d
#
_entry.id   82bf4c6c46ffafbc6a31d1511702591d
#
_cell.length_a   1.000
_cell.length_b   1.000
_cell.length_c   1.000
_cell.angle_alpha   90.00
_cell.angle_beta   90.00
_cell.angle_gamma   90.00
#
_symmetry.space_group_name_H-M   'P 1'
#
loop_
_entity.id
_entity.type
_entity.pdbx_description
1 polymer ?
#
loop_
_entity_poly.entity_id
_entity_poly.type
_entity_poly.pdbx_seq_one_letter_code
_entity_poly.pdbx_strand_id
1 'polypeptide(L)'
;MLKELRSHLTAGRNKQAVEIAEILLAQAPDNIDALHLGAIAHARTGNAQLSKDLFERALLVAPEDPILHMNFAQLHLATGDLARAKGGYKAASMLDPNLSVAHSSLGNLAAIGGDIAGAQELYMTALRADPNALPALIGRGHLLLDRGDLATAQTVAQHAAKIAPQDARAQALVGRAYLDAGHTDFAIQAFKNAVKIKPQFFAARVMLARALMLRQDLQTAEAELAIAAQTAPSDITLKLVRAELYAKTGRVTLAAQDLDEILKVTPLIAALRARVGLYFNTGELDAGLALLKSACLDRPLDWLLNHALLGYLLDFGRAAEARAEAISWTERAPKFAPAWMHLASIDEGQGEFDAVREAAEVAISLDPELVQVKLILARARLRAGRPGDAQTLLNSLLANSCTPEQRIEAMGLRGRALDALGQRNEAVTSWQEAAELKPEALRAKEATLPRLSKAVANAATRVQTPTLTSIENQPHEVVFLTGLPMSGVEAIAWWLAHAPQTFVLNDRFSPAIPAVRQDFLNTVREDRLEIDFSASDLEHVRSRYFKALRRALPNAGASAKLVVDWLPVLDIRQYRVLSRALPEARWLHIERDSKDVLLGALMAGSNMLPIHRLNDAAELLSEHGAHLSAVAKEHSAKDFRFAFGSVNGEYTRLCDWLQSLGLEVASDERWAMANLSLGGLPAYFPAKRWQAFETPLKAAFGAL
;
A
#
# COMPACT_ATOMS: atom_id res chain seq x y z
N MET A 1 -45.12 40.98 5.64
CA MET A 1 -44.30 40.81 4.41
C MET A 1 -42.85 40.34 4.71
N LEU A 2 -42.01 41.02 5.52
CA LEU A 2 -40.65 40.49 5.82
C LEU A 2 -40.66 39.13 6.53
N LYS A 3 -41.58 38.91 7.49
CA LYS A 3 -41.78 37.60 8.14
C LYS A 3 -42.23 36.53 7.16
N GLU A 4 -43.08 36.88 6.21
CA GLU A 4 -43.54 35.96 5.15
C GLU A 4 -42.41 35.63 4.18
N LEU A 5 -41.63 36.63 3.77
CA LEU A 5 -40.42 36.43 2.96
C LEU A 5 -39.47 35.42 3.58
N ARG A 6 -39.16 35.60 4.87
CA ARG A 6 -38.34 34.65 5.64
C ARG A 6 -38.98 33.26 5.71
N SER A 7 -40.31 33.19 5.94
CA SER A 7 -41.05 31.93 6.00
C SER A 7 -41.02 31.18 4.66
N HIS A 8 -41.19 31.89 3.53
CA HIS A 8 -41.11 31.29 2.20
C HIS A 8 -39.70 30.76 1.88
N LEU A 9 -38.67 31.54 2.22
CA LEU A 9 -37.27 31.10 2.05
C LEU A 9 -36.93 29.85 2.88
N THR A 10 -37.43 29.80 4.14
CA THR A 10 -37.21 28.66 5.03
C THR A 10 -37.96 27.42 4.53
N ALA A 11 -39.16 27.61 3.97
CA ALA A 11 -39.98 26.54 3.39
C ALA A 11 -39.54 26.12 1.97
N GLY A 12 -38.46 26.73 1.41
CA GLY A 12 -37.99 26.43 0.04
C GLY A 12 -38.90 26.94 -1.08
N ARG A 13 -39.89 27.78 -0.77
CA ARG A 13 -40.85 28.39 -1.73
C ARG A 13 -40.21 29.63 -2.36
N ASN A 14 -39.13 29.42 -3.12
CA ASN A 14 -38.26 30.50 -3.59
C ASN A 14 -38.93 31.47 -4.56
N LYS A 15 -39.89 31.01 -5.40
CA LYS A 15 -40.61 31.89 -6.33
C LYS A 15 -41.49 32.89 -5.58
N GLN A 16 -42.25 32.42 -4.58
CA GLN A 16 -43.08 33.32 -3.73
C GLN A 16 -42.20 34.28 -2.92
N ALA A 17 -41.00 33.82 -2.51
CA ALA A 17 -40.05 34.71 -1.83
C ALA A 17 -39.59 35.83 -2.77
N VAL A 18 -39.33 35.58 -4.05
CA VAL A 18 -38.96 36.60 -5.05
C VAL A 18 -40.09 37.63 -5.19
N GLU A 19 -41.34 37.20 -5.39
CA GLU A 19 -42.49 38.08 -5.55
C GLU A 19 -42.64 39.04 -4.34
N ILE A 20 -42.53 38.50 -3.13
CA ILE A 20 -42.65 39.32 -1.91
C ILE A 20 -41.44 40.29 -1.78
N ALA A 21 -40.24 39.85 -2.15
CA ALA A 21 -39.05 40.71 -2.13
C ALA A 21 -39.20 41.88 -3.09
N GLU A 22 -39.70 41.66 -4.32
CA GLU A 22 -39.94 42.68 -5.34
C GLU A 22 -40.98 43.70 -4.87
N ILE A 23 -42.07 43.27 -4.23
CA ILE A 23 -43.09 44.15 -3.67
C ILE A 23 -42.49 45.03 -2.57
N LEU A 24 -41.67 44.42 -1.66
CA LEU A 24 -41.02 45.15 -0.59
C LEU A 24 -40.02 46.17 -1.11
N LEU A 25 -39.25 45.82 -2.11
CA LEU A 25 -38.24 46.71 -2.72
C LEU A 25 -38.90 47.83 -3.56
N ALA A 26 -40.08 47.60 -4.10
CA ALA A 26 -40.85 48.66 -4.76
C ALA A 26 -41.37 49.70 -3.74
N GLN A 27 -41.67 49.28 -2.52
CA GLN A 27 -42.13 50.18 -1.44
C GLN A 27 -40.98 50.85 -0.69
N ALA A 28 -39.89 50.15 -0.53
CA ALA A 28 -38.70 50.60 0.22
C ALA A 28 -37.42 50.10 -0.48
N PRO A 29 -36.90 50.83 -1.47
CA PRO A 29 -35.80 50.37 -2.34
C PRO A 29 -34.52 50.08 -1.60
N ASP A 30 -34.26 50.72 -0.47
CA ASP A 30 -33.02 50.57 0.31
C ASP A 30 -33.23 49.79 1.61
N ASN A 31 -34.33 49.06 1.71
CA ASN A 31 -34.57 48.18 2.87
C ASN A 31 -33.57 47.00 2.86
N ILE A 32 -32.65 47.01 3.80
CA ILE A 32 -31.54 46.06 3.88
C ILE A 32 -32.03 44.60 3.94
N ASP A 33 -33.04 44.32 4.80
CA ASP A 33 -33.60 42.98 4.92
C ASP A 33 -34.24 42.50 3.61
N ALA A 34 -34.94 43.40 2.88
CA ALA A 34 -35.56 43.06 1.62
C ALA A 34 -34.51 42.86 0.50
N LEU A 35 -33.45 43.69 0.47
CA LEU A 35 -32.34 43.54 -0.45
C LEU A 35 -31.60 42.21 -0.20
N HIS A 36 -31.25 41.91 1.06
CA HIS A 36 -30.53 40.70 1.45
C HIS A 36 -31.36 39.43 1.16
N LEU A 37 -32.58 39.35 1.68
CA LEU A 37 -33.43 38.16 1.49
C LEU A 37 -33.90 38.01 0.05
N GLY A 38 -34.09 39.09 -0.67
CA GLY A 38 -34.38 39.12 -2.11
C GLY A 38 -33.22 38.59 -2.92
N ALA A 39 -31.99 39.00 -2.57
CA ALA A 39 -30.77 38.48 -3.20
C ALA A 39 -30.68 36.96 -3.02
N ILE A 40 -30.91 36.44 -1.80
CA ILE A 40 -30.93 34.99 -1.52
C ILE A 40 -32.04 34.27 -2.33
N ALA A 41 -33.24 34.87 -2.45
CA ALA A 41 -34.33 34.30 -3.22
C ALA A 41 -33.99 34.18 -4.72
N HIS A 42 -33.44 35.26 -5.29
CA HIS A 42 -32.96 35.24 -6.69
C HIS A 42 -31.84 34.26 -6.93
N ALA A 43 -30.86 34.14 -6.02
CA ALA A 43 -29.80 33.13 -6.10
C ALA A 43 -30.40 31.71 -6.19
N ARG A 44 -31.35 31.40 -5.32
CA ARG A 44 -32.03 30.08 -5.27
C ARG A 44 -32.94 29.78 -6.45
N THR A 45 -33.38 30.80 -7.18
CA THR A 45 -34.16 30.65 -8.42
C THR A 45 -33.32 30.66 -9.69
N GLY A 46 -31.99 30.75 -9.54
CA GLY A 46 -31.03 30.74 -10.66
C GLY A 46 -30.76 32.11 -11.28
N ASN A 47 -31.33 33.19 -10.73
CA ASN A 47 -31.15 34.57 -11.22
C ASN A 47 -29.92 35.23 -10.61
N ALA A 48 -28.74 34.68 -10.93
CA ALA A 48 -27.45 35.08 -10.31
C ALA A 48 -27.13 36.58 -10.50
N GLN A 49 -27.45 37.16 -11.65
CA GLN A 49 -27.17 38.59 -11.91
C GLN A 49 -28.03 39.50 -11.01
N LEU A 50 -29.35 39.28 -10.94
CA LEU A 50 -30.22 40.04 -10.05
C LEU A 50 -29.84 39.87 -8.57
N SER A 51 -29.46 38.65 -8.18
CA SER A 51 -28.94 38.37 -6.83
C SER A 51 -27.70 39.22 -6.54
N LYS A 52 -26.75 39.30 -7.49
CA LYS A 52 -25.55 40.11 -7.38
C LYS A 52 -25.87 41.59 -7.22
N ASP A 53 -26.71 42.13 -8.08
CA ASP A 53 -27.09 43.54 -8.05
C ASP A 53 -27.76 43.91 -6.70
N LEU A 54 -28.60 43.02 -6.16
CA LEU A 54 -29.22 43.22 -4.85
C LEU A 54 -28.21 43.15 -3.70
N PHE A 55 -27.23 42.23 -3.73
CA PHE A 55 -26.16 42.21 -2.73
C PHE A 55 -25.24 43.42 -2.81
N GLU A 56 -24.91 43.92 -4.01
CA GLU A 56 -24.13 45.14 -4.19
C GLU A 56 -24.87 46.34 -3.61
N ARG A 57 -26.17 46.47 -3.87
CA ARG A 57 -27.00 47.50 -3.25
C ARG A 57 -27.08 47.38 -1.73
N ALA A 58 -27.27 46.17 -1.22
CA ALA A 58 -27.31 45.94 0.23
C ALA A 58 -25.99 46.36 0.90
N LEU A 59 -24.85 46.08 0.28
CA LEU A 59 -23.51 46.45 0.79
C LEU A 59 -23.23 47.95 0.67
N LEU A 60 -23.89 48.68 -0.26
CA LEU A 60 -23.80 50.14 -0.30
C LEU A 60 -24.54 50.77 0.91
N VAL A 61 -25.61 50.13 1.38
CA VAL A 61 -26.37 50.61 2.56
C VAL A 61 -25.72 50.13 3.87
N ALA A 62 -25.21 48.93 3.91
CA ALA A 62 -24.58 48.33 5.10
C ALA A 62 -23.24 47.68 4.78
N PRO A 63 -22.17 48.45 4.57
CA PRO A 63 -20.87 47.94 4.15
C PRO A 63 -20.16 47.13 5.24
N GLU A 64 -20.54 47.28 6.51
CA GLU A 64 -19.92 46.61 7.67
C GLU A 64 -20.75 45.42 8.17
N ASP A 65 -21.74 44.94 7.41
CA ASP A 65 -22.51 43.77 7.78
C ASP A 65 -21.77 42.46 7.36
N PRO A 66 -21.22 41.66 8.31
CA PRO A 66 -20.46 40.46 8.00
C PRO A 66 -21.33 39.37 7.33
N ILE A 67 -22.65 39.36 7.60
CA ILE A 67 -23.57 38.37 7.01
C ILE A 67 -23.82 38.66 5.54
N LEU A 68 -23.92 39.94 5.14
CA LEU A 68 -24.01 40.32 3.74
C LEU A 68 -22.77 39.91 2.96
N HIS A 69 -21.57 40.22 3.48
CA HIS A 69 -20.32 39.79 2.86
C HIS A 69 -20.23 38.26 2.72
N MET A 70 -20.62 37.53 3.76
CA MET A 70 -20.63 36.06 3.75
C MET A 70 -21.59 35.48 2.69
N ASN A 71 -22.86 35.98 2.64
CA ASN A 71 -23.84 35.46 1.70
C ASN A 71 -23.51 35.85 0.25
N PHE A 72 -22.94 37.01 0.05
CA PHE A 72 -22.47 37.43 -1.27
C PHE A 72 -21.25 36.58 -1.72
N ALA A 73 -20.32 36.29 -0.80
CA ALA A 73 -19.23 35.36 -1.07
C ALA A 73 -19.76 33.95 -1.46
N GLN A 74 -20.83 33.49 -0.82
CA GLN A 74 -21.48 32.24 -1.18
C GLN A 74 -22.06 32.24 -2.58
N LEU A 75 -22.65 33.38 -3.04
CA LEU A 75 -23.09 33.54 -4.43
C LEU A 75 -21.89 33.46 -5.39
N HIS A 76 -20.80 34.16 -5.09
CA HIS A 76 -19.56 34.10 -5.90
C HIS A 76 -19.01 32.68 -5.99
N LEU A 77 -19.03 31.93 -4.89
CA LEU A 77 -18.61 30.53 -4.88
C LEU A 77 -19.54 29.68 -5.80
N ALA A 78 -20.85 29.86 -5.71
CA ALA A 78 -21.82 29.15 -6.52
C ALA A 78 -21.73 29.46 -8.03
N THR A 79 -21.24 30.67 -8.37
CA THR A 79 -20.99 31.08 -9.77
C THR A 79 -19.57 30.79 -10.25
N GLY A 80 -18.73 30.15 -9.43
CA GLY A 80 -17.36 29.75 -9.79
C GLY A 80 -16.29 30.85 -9.63
N ASP A 81 -16.66 32.04 -9.13
CA ASP A 81 -15.70 33.12 -8.86
C ASP A 81 -15.02 32.93 -7.48
N LEU A 82 -14.03 32.03 -7.46
CA LEU A 82 -13.33 31.66 -6.24
C LEU A 82 -12.56 32.84 -5.62
N ALA A 83 -12.06 33.76 -6.44
CA ALA A 83 -11.29 34.91 -5.96
C ALA A 83 -12.17 35.88 -5.17
N ARG A 84 -13.34 36.26 -5.73
CA ARG A 84 -14.29 37.12 -5.04
C ARG A 84 -14.94 36.43 -3.84
N ALA A 85 -15.22 35.12 -3.94
CA ALA A 85 -15.70 34.34 -2.80
C ALA A 85 -14.71 34.40 -1.64
N LYS A 86 -13.42 34.17 -1.88
CA LYS A 86 -12.36 34.27 -0.87
C LYS A 86 -12.26 35.67 -0.25
N GLY A 87 -12.33 36.72 -1.08
CA GLY A 87 -12.35 38.12 -0.63
C GLY A 87 -13.53 38.42 0.29
N GLY A 88 -14.73 38.01 -0.09
CA GLY A 88 -15.95 38.25 0.70
C GLY A 88 -15.96 37.48 2.03
N TYR A 89 -15.54 36.21 2.06
CA TYR A 89 -15.40 35.48 3.32
C TYR A 89 -14.33 36.08 4.23
N LYS A 90 -13.23 36.60 3.67
CA LYS A 90 -12.20 37.29 4.43
C LYS A 90 -12.74 38.58 5.04
N ALA A 91 -13.49 39.39 4.27
CA ALA A 91 -14.14 40.60 4.78
C ALA A 91 -15.12 40.25 5.92
N ALA A 92 -15.95 39.23 5.74
CA ALA A 92 -16.88 38.76 6.77
C ALA A 92 -16.16 38.34 8.06
N SER A 93 -15.04 37.59 7.96
CA SER A 93 -14.27 37.17 9.12
C SER A 93 -13.46 38.27 9.81
N MET A 94 -13.16 39.36 9.09
CA MET A 94 -12.54 40.55 9.68
C MET A 94 -13.53 41.43 10.44
N LEU A 95 -14.76 41.52 9.91
CA LEU A 95 -15.86 42.24 10.54
C LEU A 95 -16.42 41.51 11.77
N ASP A 96 -16.53 40.19 11.69
CA ASP A 96 -16.88 39.33 12.83
C ASP A 96 -15.90 38.14 12.93
N PRO A 97 -14.90 38.26 13.80
CA PRO A 97 -13.92 37.17 14.03
C PRO A 97 -14.52 35.89 14.61
N ASN A 98 -15.73 35.93 15.17
CA ASN A 98 -16.44 34.77 15.70
C ASN A 98 -17.39 34.13 14.67
N LEU A 99 -17.42 34.62 13.46
CA LEU A 99 -18.27 34.05 12.41
C LEU A 99 -17.69 32.71 11.89
N SER A 100 -17.98 31.62 12.60
CA SER A 100 -17.47 30.28 12.32
C SER A 100 -17.70 29.82 10.90
N VAL A 101 -18.81 30.21 10.27
CA VAL A 101 -19.14 29.86 8.87
C VAL A 101 -18.18 30.50 7.90
N ALA A 102 -17.75 31.75 8.11
CA ALA A 102 -16.78 32.43 7.25
C ALA A 102 -15.42 31.73 7.31
N HIS A 103 -14.93 31.41 8.53
CA HIS A 103 -13.70 30.65 8.70
C HIS A 103 -13.75 29.25 8.09
N SER A 104 -14.88 28.54 8.25
CA SER A 104 -15.09 27.22 7.65
C SER A 104 -15.03 27.28 6.12
N SER A 105 -15.66 28.31 5.52
CA SER A 105 -15.68 28.50 4.08
C SER A 105 -14.29 28.86 3.53
N LEU A 106 -13.54 29.71 4.23
CA LEU A 106 -12.15 30.00 3.91
C LEU A 106 -11.28 28.73 4.00
N GLY A 107 -11.51 27.90 5.03
CA GLY A 107 -10.83 26.60 5.18
C GLY A 107 -11.10 25.67 4.00
N ASN A 108 -12.36 25.60 3.54
CA ASN A 108 -12.70 24.82 2.34
C ASN A 108 -11.98 25.35 1.08
N LEU A 109 -11.94 26.67 0.89
CA LEU A 109 -11.24 27.27 -0.24
C LEU A 109 -9.70 27.07 -0.17
N ALA A 110 -9.12 27.12 1.02
CA ALA A 110 -7.71 26.81 1.24
C ALA A 110 -7.40 25.35 0.90
N ALA A 111 -8.24 24.41 1.36
CA ALA A 111 -8.10 22.98 1.05
C ALA A 111 -8.20 22.71 -0.46
N ILE A 112 -9.15 23.31 -1.16
CA ILE A 112 -9.27 23.23 -2.62
C ILE A 112 -8.04 23.79 -3.32
N GLY A 113 -7.46 24.85 -2.78
CA GLY A 113 -6.23 25.49 -3.30
C GLY A 113 -4.95 24.74 -2.94
N GLY A 114 -5.01 23.61 -2.20
CA GLY A 114 -3.86 22.84 -1.77
C GLY A 114 -3.14 23.38 -0.53
N ASP A 115 -3.59 24.48 0.05
CA ASP A 115 -3.06 25.01 1.32
C ASP A 115 -3.67 24.26 2.51
N ILE A 116 -3.14 23.05 2.73
CA ILE A 116 -3.63 22.14 3.78
C ILE A 116 -3.35 22.67 5.18
N ALA A 117 -2.22 23.37 5.39
CA ALA A 117 -1.88 23.95 6.68
C ALA A 117 -2.81 25.12 7.01
N GLY A 118 -3.02 26.04 6.08
CA GLY A 118 -3.99 27.14 6.21
C GLY A 118 -5.42 26.66 6.41
N ALA A 119 -5.85 25.63 5.69
CA ALA A 119 -7.16 25.02 5.87
C ALA A 119 -7.36 24.48 7.28
N GLN A 120 -6.36 23.76 7.82
CA GLN A 120 -6.42 23.26 9.20
C GLN A 120 -6.57 24.38 10.23
N GLU A 121 -5.77 25.44 10.10
CA GLU A 121 -5.84 26.58 11.03
C GLU A 121 -7.21 27.27 10.99
N LEU A 122 -7.75 27.46 9.79
CA LEU A 122 -9.07 28.08 9.59
C LEU A 122 -10.19 27.23 10.17
N TYR A 123 -10.16 25.89 10.00
CA TYR A 123 -11.15 25.02 10.64
C TYR A 123 -10.99 25.04 12.17
N MET A 124 -9.79 25.08 12.70
CA MET A 124 -9.57 25.19 14.16
C MET A 124 -10.07 26.52 14.69
N THR A 125 -9.91 27.62 13.95
CA THR A 125 -10.45 28.93 14.31
C THR A 125 -11.97 28.92 14.31
N ALA A 126 -12.61 28.32 13.28
CA ALA A 126 -14.03 28.14 13.22
C ALA A 126 -14.58 27.34 14.42
N LEU A 127 -13.86 26.26 14.83
CA LEU A 127 -14.26 25.41 15.95
C LEU A 127 -13.98 26.04 17.33
N ARG A 128 -13.07 26.99 17.42
CA ARG A 128 -12.88 27.81 18.63
C ARG A 128 -14.04 28.80 18.81
N ALA A 129 -14.53 29.38 17.71
CA ALA A 129 -15.68 30.27 17.72
C ALA A 129 -17.01 29.51 17.98
N ASP A 130 -17.17 28.36 17.33
CA ASP A 130 -18.31 27.46 17.52
C ASP A 130 -17.86 25.99 17.48
N PRO A 131 -17.73 25.30 18.63
CA PRO A 131 -17.34 23.90 18.68
C PRO A 131 -18.24 22.95 17.89
N ASN A 132 -19.47 23.39 17.58
CA ASN A 132 -20.47 22.64 16.82
C ASN A 132 -20.59 23.11 15.36
N ALA A 133 -19.67 23.91 14.88
CA ALA A 133 -19.66 24.36 13.48
C ALA A 133 -19.54 23.15 12.51
N LEU A 134 -20.67 22.62 12.08
CA LEU A 134 -20.74 21.43 11.23
C LEU A 134 -19.85 21.51 9.97
N PRO A 135 -19.80 22.61 9.21
CA PRO A 135 -18.91 22.71 8.06
C PRO A 135 -17.43 22.55 8.41
N ALA A 136 -17.00 23.12 9.56
CA ALA A 136 -15.63 22.99 10.03
C ALA A 136 -15.30 21.58 10.50
N LEU A 137 -16.23 20.91 11.20
CA LEU A 137 -16.07 19.51 11.62
C LEU A 137 -15.92 18.59 10.39
N ILE A 138 -16.76 18.79 9.38
CA ILE A 138 -16.70 18.00 8.14
C ILE A 138 -15.38 18.25 7.41
N GLY A 139 -14.99 19.50 7.19
CA GLY A 139 -13.75 19.84 6.51
C GLY A 139 -12.51 19.31 7.25
N ARG A 140 -12.44 19.52 8.56
CA ARG A 140 -11.36 18.99 9.41
C ARG A 140 -11.34 17.48 9.42
N GLY A 141 -12.49 16.81 9.46
CA GLY A 141 -12.61 15.36 9.39
C GLY A 141 -11.99 14.80 8.11
N HIS A 142 -12.27 15.40 6.97
CA HIS A 142 -11.65 15.02 5.70
C HIS A 142 -10.13 15.22 5.69
N LEU A 143 -9.63 16.37 6.19
CA LEU A 143 -8.18 16.60 6.28
C LEU A 143 -7.45 15.59 7.17
N LEU A 144 -8.07 15.19 8.30
CA LEU A 144 -7.51 14.18 9.19
C LEU A 144 -7.43 12.81 8.50
N LEU A 145 -8.47 12.42 7.76
CA LEU A 145 -8.48 11.17 6.98
C LEU A 145 -7.41 11.21 5.89
N ASP A 146 -7.27 12.31 5.18
CA ASP A 146 -6.25 12.48 4.13
C ASP A 146 -4.80 12.42 4.67
N ARG A 147 -4.61 12.75 5.98
CA ARG A 147 -3.34 12.62 6.70
C ARG A 147 -3.12 11.27 7.36
N GLY A 148 -4.12 10.39 7.35
CA GLY A 148 -4.07 9.09 8.03
C GLY A 148 -4.27 9.14 9.55
N ASP A 149 -4.67 10.28 10.13
CA ASP A 149 -5.04 10.36 11.56
C ASP A 149 -6.48 9.84 11.76
N LEU A 150 -6.59 8.51 11.66
CA LEU A 150 -7.88 7.82 11.67
C LEU A 150 -8.60 7.95 13.02
N ALA A 151 -7.88 7.93 14.14
CA ALA A 151 -8.48 8.00 15.49
C ALA A 151 -9.14 9.36 15.74
N THR A 152 -8.42 10.45 15.45
CA THR A 152 -8.97 11.80 15.60
C THR A 152 -10.09 12.05 14.59
N ALA A 153 -9.94 11.59 13.34
CA ALA A 153 -10.96 11.72 12.31
C ALA A 153 -12.26 11.03 12.71
N GLN A 154 -12.19 9.83 13.28
CA GLN A 154 -13.35 9.08 13.76
C GLN A 154 -14.10 9.82 14.87
N THR A 155 -13.35 10.39 15.83
CA THR A 155 -13.93 11.21 16.90
C THR A 155 -14.66 12.44 16.36
N VAL A 156 -14.04 13.16 15.42
CA VAL A 156 -14.62 14.34 14.77
C VAL A 156 -15.86 13.98 13.94
N ALA A 157 -15.82 12.87 13.20
CA ALA A 157 -16.94 12.39 12.39
C ALA A 157 -18.14 12.00 13.26
N GLN A 158 -17.90 11.29 14.37
CA GLN A 158 -18.95 10.93 15.32
C GLN A 158 -19.57 12.17 15.97
N HIS A 159 -18.75 13.18 16.31
CA HIS A 159 -19.24 14.47 16.84
C HIS A 159 -20.13 15.17 15.83
N ALA A 160 -19.70 15.28 14.55
CA ALA A 160 -20.50 15.86 13.48
C ALA A 160 -21.86 15.14 13.30
N ALA A 161 -21.87 13.82 13.32
CA ALA A 161 -23.10 13.03 13.20
C ALA A 161 -24.01 13.14 14.43
N LYS A 162 -23.43 13.32 15.63
CA LYS A 162 -24.20 13.54 16.87
C LYS A 162 -24.93 14.90 16.85
N ILE A 163 -24.25 15.94 16.36
CA ILE A 163 -24.83 17.30 16.26
C ILE A 163 -25.91 17.33 15.17
N ALA A 164 -25.63 16.72 14.02
CA ALA A 164 -26.49 16.78 12.84
C ALA A 164 -26.78 15.35 12.30
N PRO A 165 -27.57 14.55 13.02
CA PRO A 165 -27.84 13.16 12.63
C PRO A 165 -28.59 13.04 11.31
N GLN A 166 -29.29 14.10 10.88
CA GLN A 166 -30.02 14.20 9.60
C GLN A 166 -29.25 14.97 8.52
N ASP A 167 -27.93 15.23 8.71
CA ASP A 167 -27.09 15.78 7.64
C ASP A 167 -26.35 14.62 6.94
N ALA A 168 -26.64 14.47 5.64
CA ALA A 168 -26.07 13.40 4.82
C ALA A 168 -24.53 13.48 4.73
N ARG A 169 -23.95 14.68 4.82
CA ARG A 169 -22.49 14.89 4.77
C ARG A 169 -21.81 14.39 6.05
N ALA A 170 -22.45 14.63 7.21
CA ALA A 170 -21.95 14.11 8.48
C ALA A 170 -21.97 12.58 8.50
N GLN A 171 -23.06 11.96 8.03
CA GLN A 171 -23.15 10.50 7.90
C GLN A 171 -22.11 9.95 6.90
N ALA A 172 -21.89 10.63 5.78
CA ALA A 172 -20.87 10.23 4.81
C ALA A 172 -19.45 10.34 5.37
N LEU A 173 -19.17 11.36 6.19
CA LEU A 173 -17.87 11.49 6.88
C LEU A 173 -17.65 10.32 7.85
N VAL A 174 -18.67 9.93 8.62
CA VAL A 174 -18.63 8.73 9.49
C VAL A 174 -18.34 7.48 8.66
N GLY A 175 -19.03 7.33 7.52
CA GLY A 175 -18.81 6.21 6.60
C GLY A 175 -17.39 6.15 6.09
N ARG A 176 -16.81 7.29 5.69
CA ARG A 176 -15.41 7.38 5.26
C ARG A 176 -14.44 7.03 6.38
N ALA A 177 -14.64 7.59 7.58
CA ALA A 177 -13.77 7.32 8.72
C ALA A 177 -13.76 5.83 9.11
N TYR A 178 -14.91 5.15 9.09
CA TYR A 178 -14.97 3.71 9.31
C TYR A 178 -14.33 2.90 8.17
N LEU A 179 -14.52 3.34 6.92
CA LEU A 179 -13.95 2.65 5.76
C LEU A 179 -12.42 2.69 5.78
N ASP A 180 -11.86 3.87 6.03
CA ASP A 180 -10.40 4.07 6.07
C ASP A 180 -9.78 3.34 7.29
N ALA A 181 -10.56 3.16 8.38
CA ALA A 181 -10.17 2.34 9.54
C ALA A 181 -10.37 0.82 9.35
N GLY A 182 -10.86 0.37 8.18
CA GLY A 182 -11.11 -1.04 7.88
C GLY A 182 -12.41 -1.62 8.42
N HIS A 183 -13.25 -0.80 9.05
CA HIS A 183 -14.55 -1.21 9.61
C HIS A 183 -15.67 -1.15 8.56
N THR A 184 -15.60 -2.05 7.58
CA THR A 184 -16.42 -2.01 6.36
C THR A 184 -17.93 -2.04 6.62
N ASP A 185 -18.41 -2.85 7.57
CA ASP A 185 -19.86 -2.96 7.84
C ASP A 185 -20.44 -1.68 8.46
N PHE A 186 -19.70 -1.04 9.37
CA PHE A 186 -20.10 0.26 9.94
C PHE A 186 -20.08 1.36 8.86
N ALA A 187 -19.10 1.33 7.95
CA ALA A 187 -19.04 2.24 6.82
C ALA A 187 -20.26 2.10 5.91
N ILE A 188 -20.62 0.86 5.54
CA ILE A 188 -21.81 0.58 4.72
C ILE A 188 -23.07 1.14 5.38
N GLN A 189 -23.25 0.94 6.68
CA GLN A 189 -24.42 1.44 7.38
C GLN A 189 -24.48 2.97 7.39
N ALA A 190 -23.36 3.64 7.62
CA ALA A 190 -23.27 5.10 7.63
C ALA A 190 -23.53 5.69 6.23
N PHE A 191 -22.97 5.10 5.17
CA PHE A 191 -23.26 5.54 3.80
C PHE A 191 -24.73 5.27 3.40
N LYS A 192 -25.33 4.16 3.81
CA LYS A 192 -26.77 3.90 3.64
C LYS A 192 -27.63 4.96 4.31
N ASN A 193 -27.27 5.40 5.53
CA ASN A 193 -27.93 6.50 6.21
C ASN A 193 -27.80 7.80 5.41
N ALA A 194 -26.60 8.13 4.92
CA ALA A 194 -26.38 9.32 4.09
C ALA A 194 -27.23 9.31 2.83
N VAL A 195 -27.32 8.18 2.13
CA VAL A 195 -28.13 8.01 0.92
C VAL A 195 -29.63 8.05 1.23
N LYS A 196 -30.05 7.51 2.38
CA LYS A 196 -31.46 7.59 2.85
C LYS A 196 -31.88 9.02 3.12
N ILE A 197 -31.02 9.83 3.74
CA ILE A 197 -31.27 11.26 4.03
C ILE A 197 -31.33 12.08 2.73
N LYS A 198 -30.34 11.83 1.86
CA LYS A 198 -30.24 12.54 0.56
C LYS A 198 -30.06 11.53 -0.58
N PRO A 199 -31.16 11.06 -1.21
CA PRO A 199 -31.08 10.03 -2.26
C PRO A 199 -30.21 10.38 -3.46
N GLN A 200 -30.05 11.67 -3.77
CA GLN A 200 -29.21 12.17 -4.86
C GLN A 200 -27.77 12.51 -4.39
N PHE A 201 -27.34 12.00 -3.24
CA PHE A 201 -25.98 12.27 -2.75
C PHE A 201 -24.99 11.37 -3.47
N PHE A 202 -24.53 11.84 -4.62
CA PHE A 202 -23.60 11.15 -5.52
C PHE A 202 -22.38 10.57 -4.81
N ALA A 203 -21.63 11.41 -4.08
CA ALA A 203 -20.40 10.97 -3.40
C ALA A 203 -20.65 9.82 -2.40
N ALA A 204 -21.74 9.89 -1.63
CA ALA A 204 -22.09 8.82 -0.68
C ALA A 204 -22.45 7.51 -1.38
N ARG A 205 -23.11 7.55 -2.55
CA ARG A 205 -23.41 6.35 -3.33
C ARG A 205 -22.17 5.69 -3.88
N VAL A 206 -21.24 6.48 -4.44
CA VAL A 206 -19.98 5.94 -4.96
C VAL A 206 -19.15 5.30 -3.83
N MET A 207 -19.10 5.94 -2.66
CA MET A 207 -18.38 5.39 -1.50
C MET A 207 -19.09 4.16 -0.90
N LEU A 208 -20.43 4.13 -0.91
CA LEU A 208 -21.21 2.95 -0.54
C LEU A 208 -20.88 1.78 -1.45
N ALA A 209 -20.86 1.99 -2.75
CA ALA A 209 -20.50 0.95 -3.71
C ALA A 209 -19.09 0.42 -3.46
N ARG A 210 -18.12 1.30 -3.19
CA ARG A 210 -16.76 0.90 -2.85
C ARG A 210 -16.68 0.05 -1.57
N ALA A 211 -17.41 0.44 -0.53
CA ALA A 211 -17.50 -0.34 0.71
C ALA A 211 -18.17 -1.72 0.49
N LEU A 212 -19.24 -1.78 -0.32
CA LEU A 212 -19.89 -3.03 -0.72
C LEU A 212 -18.97 -3.95 -1.52
N MET A 213 -18.15 -3.39 -2.41
CA MET A 213 -17.14 -4.14 -3.15
C MET A 213 -16.06 -4.76 -2.24
N LEU A 214 -15.68 -4.09 -1.16
CA LEU A 214 -14.77 -4.65 -0.16
C LEU A 214 -15.40 -5.82 0.58
N ARG A 215 -16.71 -5.76 0.84
CA ARG A 215 -17.49 -6.86 1.42
C ARG A 215 -17.86 -7.96 0.42
N GLN A 216 -17.43 -7.88 -0.84
CA GLN A 216 -17.76 -8.79 -1.95
C GLN A 216 -19.26 -8.79 -2.35
N ASP A 217 -20.03 -7.78 -1.95
CA ASP A 217 -21.42 -7.59 -2.39
C ASP A 217 -21.43 -6.80 -3.71
N LEU A 218 -20.96 -7.45 -4.78
CA LEU A 218 -20.72 -6.81 -6.07
C LEU A 218 -22.03 -6.43 -6.78
N GLN A 219 -23.11 -7.19 -6.54
CA GLN A 219 -24.41 -6.92 -7.16
C GLN A 219 -25.03 -5.63 -6.62
N THR A 220 -25.05 -5.46 -5.29
CA THR A 220 -25.57 -4.22 -4.67
C THR A 220 -24.68 -3.03 -5.01
N ALA A 221 -23.36 -3.22 -5.08
CA ALA A 221 -22.43 -2.16 -5.49
C ALA A 221 -22.73 -1.67 -6.92
N GLU A 222 -22.99 -2.58 -7.86
CA GLU A 222 -23.37 -2.23 -9.22
C GLU A 222 -24.66 -1.41 -9.30
N ALA A 223 -25.67 -1.80 -8.52
CA ALA A 223 -26.94 -1.05 -8.45
C ALA A 223 -26.73 0.40 -7.94
N GLU A 224 -25.90 0.59 -6.90
CA GLU A 224 -25.59 1.94 -6.38
C GLU A 224 -24.83 2.78 -7.40
N LEU A 225 -23.85 2.20 -8.12
CA LEU A 225 -23.13 2.90 -9.19
C LEU A 225 -24.03 3.23 -10.38
N ALA A 226 -24.99 2.37 -10.72
CA ALA A 226 -25.98 2.66 -11.77
C ALA A 226 -26.87 3.87 -11.43
N ILE A 227 -27.28 3.99 -10.17
CA ILE A 227 -28.03 5.16 -9.69
C ILE A 227 -27.12 6.42 -9.70
N ALA A 228 -25.87 6.30 -9.23
CA ALA A 228 -24.93 7.41 -9.28
C ALA A 228 -24.69 7.90 -10.72
N ALA A 229 -24.60 7.00 -11.68
CA ALA A 229 -24.40 7.31 -13.09
C ALA A 229 -25.55 8.14 -13.71
N GLN A 230 -26.78 8.06 -13.18
CA GLN A 230 -27.90 8.90 -13.62
C GLN A 230 -27.68 10.38 -13.25
N THR A 231 -26.95 10.63 -12.16
CA THR A 231 -26.69 11.99 -11.66
C THR A 231 -25.46 12.63 -12.33
N ALA A 232 -24.39 11.88 -12.49
CA ALA A 232 -23.13 12.38 -13.04
C ALA A 232 -22.40 11.29 -13.86
N PRO A 233 -22.87 10.98 -15.08
CA PRO A 233 -22.33 9.86 -15.88
C PRO A 233 -20.88 10.04 -16.29
N SER A 234 -20.38 11.28 -16.39
CA SER A 234 -19.03 11.62 -16.82
C SER A 234 -18.05 11.80 -15.65
N ASP A 235 -18.51 11.62 -14.40
CA ASP A 235 -17.65 11.81 -13.23
C ASP A 235 -16.51 10.81 -13.20
N ILE A 236 -15.30 11.32 -12.96
CA ILE A 236 -14.06 10.52 -12.98
C ILE A 236 -14.04 9.49 -11.85
N THR A 237 -14.53 9.87 -10.67
CA THR A 237 -14.55 8.98 -9.50
C THR A 237 -15.52 7.82 -9.71
N LEU A 238 -16.69 8.12 -10.29
CA LEU A 238 -17.65 7.08 -10.68
C LEU A 238 -17.03 6.07 -11.65
N LYS A 239 -16.43 6.57 -12.75
CA LYS A 239 -15.83 5.72 -13.76
C LYS A 239 -14.70 4.87 -13.17
N LEU A 240 -13.87 5.45 -12.29
CA LEU A 240 -12.78 4.73 -11.66
C LEU A 240 -13.29 3.57 -10.78
N VAL A 241 -14.29 3.82 -9.93
CA VAL A 241 -14.88 2.79 -9.07
C VAL A 241 -15.65 1.75 -9.88
N ARG A 242 -16.33 2.17 -10.96
CA ARG A 242 -17.03 1.27 -11.87
C ARG A 242 -16.05 0.37 -12.65
N ALA A 243 -14.93 0.92 -13.11
CA ALA A 243 -13.88 0.15 -13.74
C ALA A 243 -13.28 -0.90 -12.78
N GLU A 244 -13.10 -0.55 -11.49
CA GLU A 244 -12.68 -1.51 -10.46
C GLU A 244 -13.71 -2.64 -10.29
N LEU A 245 -15.01 -2.31 -10.25
CA LEU A 245 -16.07 -3.32 -10.19
C LEU A 245 -16.07 -4.23 -11.43
N TYR A 246 -15.93 -3.67 -12.62
CA TYR A 246 -15.89 -4.44 -13.86
C TYR A 246 -14.67 -5.36 -13.91
N ALA A 247 -13.51 -4.90 -13.44
CA ALA A 247 -12.32 -5.73 -13.33
C ALA A 247 -12.53 -6.91 -12.36
N LYS A 248 -13.12 -6.67 -11.19
CA LYS A 248 -13.46 -7.72 -10.20
C LYS A 248 -14.48 -8.73 -10.72
N THR A 249 -15.40 -8.32 -11.59
CA THR A 249 -16.44 -9.19 -12.19
C THR A 249 -16.00 -9.82 -13.51
N GLY A 250 -14.74 -9.63 -13.94
CA GLY A 250 -14.19 -10.19 -15.18
C GLY A 250 -14.64 -9.49 -16.47
N ARG A 251 -15.36 -8.35 -16.36
CA ARG A 251 -15.82 -7.54 -17.50
C ARG A 251 -14.72 -6.57 -17.96
N VAL A 252 -13.57 -7.14 -18.39
CA VAL A 252 -12.33 -6.41 -18.68
C VAL A 252 -12.53 -5.31 -19.74
N THR A 253 -13.31 -5.56 -20.79
CA THR A 253 -13.57 -4.59 -21.86
C THR A 253 -14.29 -3.34 -21.35
N LEU A 254 -15.28 -3.49 -20.48
CA LEU A 254 -16.00 -2.37 -19.88
C LEU A 254 -15.13 -1.58 -18.91
N ALA A 255 -14.29 -2.28 -18.12
CA ALA A 255 -13.30 -1.64 -17.27
C ALA A 255 -12.32 -0.80 -18.10
N ALA A 256 -11.81 -1.36 -19.20
CA ALA A 256 -10.91 -0.66 -20.09
C ALA A 256 -11.54 0.58 -20.71
N GLN A 257 -12.80 0.51 -21.15
CA GLN A 257 -13.53 1.66 -21.71
C GLN A 257 -13.64 2.83 -20.73
N ASP A 258 -14.04 2.57 -19.47
CA ASP A 258 -14.12 3.60 -18.45
C ASP A 258 -12.77 4.26 -18.18
N LEU A 259 -11.71 3.46 -18.08
CA LEU A 259 -10.35 3.94 -17.85
C LEU A 259 -9.81 4.75 -19.03
N ASP A 260 -10.02 4.27 -20.25
CA ASP A 260 -9.59 4.96 -21.48
C ASP A 260 -10.35 6.30 -21.65
N GLU A 261 -11.62 6.38 -21.25
CA GLU A 261 -12.38 7.64 -21.23
C GLU A 261 -11.83 8.63 -20.19
N ILE A 262 -11.38 8.15 -19.02
CA ILE A 262 -10.72 9.01 -18.03
C ILE A 262 -9.39 9.54 -18.61
N LEU A 263 -8.58 8.64 -19.17
CA LEU A 263 -7.24 8.97 -19.67
C LEU A 263 -7.25 9.91 -20.88
N LYS A 264 -8.33 9.93 -21.68
CA LYS A 264 -8.53 10.92 -22.76
C LYS A 264 -8.71 12.34 -22.25
N VAL A 265 -9.33 12.49 -21.07
CA VAL A 265 -9.63 13.81 -20.49
C VAL A 265 -8.50 14.28 -19.57
N THR A 266 -8.01 13.38 -18.72
CA THR A 266 -6.94 13.66 -17.75
C THR A 266 -6.08 12.43 -17.56
N PRO A 267 -4.75 12.58 -17.62
CA PRO A 267 -3.82 11.48 -17.37
C PRO A 267 -3.71 11.19 -15.85
N LEU A 268 -4.81 10.71 -15.28
CA LEU A 268 -4.89 10.38 -13.86
C LEU A 268 -4.07 9.12 -13.56
N ILE A 269 -3.12 9.22 -12.62
CA ILE A 269 -2.21 8.12 -12.24
C ILE A 269 -2.99 6.88 -11.80
N ALA A 270 -4.07 7.06 -11.03
CA ALA A 270 -4.91 5.96 -10.57
C ALA A 270 -5.55 5.18 -11.75
N ALA A 271 -6.06 5.90 -12.75
CA ALA A 271 -6.64 5.30 -13.95
C ALA A 271 -5.57 4.59 -14.81
N LEU A 272 -4.40 5.21 -14.95
CA LEU A 272 -3.27 4.62 -15.65
C LEU A 272 -2.82 3.31 -15.01
N ARG A 273 -2.62 3.31 -13.69
CA ARG A 273 -2.25 2.10 -12.93
C ARG A 273 -3.31 1.00 -13.03
N ALA A 274 -4.58 1.37 -12.94
CA ALA A 274 -5.69 0.42 -13.11
C ALA A 274 -5.70 -0.18 -14.52
N ARG A 275 -5.47 0.65 -15.56
CA ARG A 275 -5.41 0.21 -16.96
C ARG A 275 -4.24 -0.74 -17.23
N VAL A 276 -3.09 -0.42 -16.66
CA VAL A 276 -1.90 -1.28 -16.70
C VAL A 276 -2.17 -2.60 -15.98
N GLY A 277 -2.83 -2.56 -14.81
CA GLY A 277 -3.26 -3.76 -14.09
C GLY A 277 -4.19 -4.66 -14.90
N LEU A 278 -5.08 -4.09 -15.73
CA LEU A 278 -5.90 -4.88 -16.66
C LEU A 278 -5.03 -5.60 -17.71
N TYR A 279 -4.05 -4.92 -18.31
CA TYR A 279 -3.12 -5.54 -19.24
C TYR A 279 -2.35 -6.71 -18.62
N PHE A 280 -1.90 -6.55 -17.36
CA PHE A 280 -1.21 -7.63 -16.66
C PHE A 280 -2.12 -8.81 -16.36
N ASN A 281 -3.37 -8.55 -15.99
CA ASN A 281 -4.36 -9.61 -15.74
C ASN A 281 -4.77 -10.36 -17.02
N THR A 282 -4.64 -9.74 -18.20
CA THR A 282 -4.92 -10.36 -19.50
C THR A 282 -3.67 -10.99 -20.13
N GLY A 283 -2.49 -10.85 -19.50
CA GLY A 283 -1.22 -11.35 -20.04
C GLY A 283 -0.56 -10.44 -21.08
N GLU A 284 -1.09 -9.22 -21.26
CA GLU A 284 -0.59 -8.25 -22.25
C GLU A 284 0.45 -7.31 -21.61
N LEU A 285 1.47 -7.89 -20.96
CA LEU A 285 2.49 -7.17 -20.20
C LEU A 285 3.14 -6.03 -20.97
N ASP A 286 3.57 -6.30 -22.21
CA ASP A 286 4.29 -5.30 -23.02
C ASP A 286 3.41 -4.11 -23.38
N ALA A 287 2.11 -4.31 -23.62
CA ALA A 287 1.17 -3.22 -23.85
C ALA A 287 1.03 -2.33 -22.60
N GLY A 288 0.95 -2.93 -21.41
CA GLY A 288 0.91 -2.21 -20.15
C GLY A 288 2.18 -1.39 -19.88
N LEU A 289 3.35 -1.98 -20.12
CA LEU A 289 4.63 -1.29 -20.00
C LEU A 289 4.78 -0.17 -21.02
N ALA A 290 4.36 -0.36 -22.27
CA ALA A 290 4.39 0.66 -23.31
C ALA A 290 3.53 1.88 -22.94
N LEU A 291 2.34 1.64 -22.36
CA LEU A 291 1.48 2.71 -21.85
C LEU A 291 2.15 3.52 -20.74
N LEU A 292 2.82 2.85 -19.78
CA LEU A 292 3.57 3.53 -18.72
C LEU A 292 4.76 4.30 -19.27
N LYS A 293 5.53 3.72 -20.18
CA LYS A 293 6.67 4.39 -20.83
C LYS A 293 6.24 5.68 -21.53
N SER A 294 5.15 5.64 -22.29
CA SER A 294 4.60 6.85 -22.93
C SER A 294 4.25 7.92 -21.90
N ALA A 295 3.58 7.55 -20.81
CA ALA A 295 3.22 8.51 -19.76
C ALA A 295 4.45 9.09 -19.03
N CYS A 296 5.51 8.31 -18.86
CA CYS A 296 6.79 8.77 -18.27
C CYS A 296 7.54 9.73 -19.19
N LEU A 297 7.44 9.55 -20.51
CA LEU A 297 8.02 10.49 -21.49
C LEU A 297 7.35 11.86 -21.41
N ASP A 298 6.03 11.89 -21.31
CA ASP A 298 5.26 13.14 -21.21
C ASP A 298 5.46 13.85 -19.87
N ARG A 299 5.87 13.13 -18.83
CA ARG A 299 5.96 13.62 -17.46
C ARG A 299 7.25 13.17 -16.76
N PRO A 300 8.41 13.67 -17.18
CA PRO A 300 9.71 13.21 -16.64
C PRO A 300 9.91 13.56 -15.16
N LEU A 301 9.19 14.56 -14.61
CA LEU A 301 9.27 14.95 -13.21
C LEU A 301 8.23 14.25 -12.32
N ASP A 302 7.34 13.43 -12.90
CA ASP A 302 6.38 12.63 -12.13
C ASP A 302 7.08 11.38 -11.61
N TRP A 303 7.53 11.44 -10.35
CA TRP A 303 8.27 10.35 -9.73
C TRP A 303 7.42 9.08 -9.55
N LEU A 304 6.11 9.23 -9.29
CA LEU A 304 5.21 8.08 -9.08
C LEU A 304 5.05 7.23 -10.33
N LEU A 305 4.97 7.86 -11.51
CA LEU A 305 4.89 7.15 -12.78
C LEU A 305 6.18 6.40 -13.10
N ASN A 306 7.32 7.10 -12.99
CA ASN A 306 8.61 6.49 -13.27
C ASN A 306 8.94 5.39 -12.26
N HIS A 307 8.65 5.60 -10.96
CA HIS A 307 8.78 4.56 -9.94
C HIS A 307 7.91 3.32 -10.25
N ALA A 308 6.65 3.53 -10.68
CA ALA A 308 5.77 2.41 -11.05
C ALA A 308 6.31 1.63 -12.25
N LEU A 309 6.80 2.31 -13.29
CA LEU A 309 7.41 1.66 -14.46
C LEU A 309 8.60 0.80 -14.05
N LEU A 310 9.52 1.37 -13.28
CA LEU A 310 10.72 0.66 -12.82
C LEU A 310 10.36 -0.52 -11.91
N GLY A 311 9.38 -0.33 -11.00
CA GLY A 311 8.89 -1.38 -10.13
C GLY A 311 8.30 -2.56 -10.92
N TYR A 312 7.43 -2.31 -11.89
CA TYR A 312 6.88 -3.38 -12.72
C TYR A 312 7.96 -4.11 -13.53
N LEU A 313 8.92 -3.38 -14.11
CA LEU A 313 10.02 -4.02 -14.83
C LEU A 313 10.84 -4.95 -13.93
N LEU A 314 11.11 -4.54 -12.70
CA LEU A 314 11.82 -5.36 -11.71
C LEU A 314 10.98 -6.55 -11.24
N ASP A 315 9.69 -6.34 -10.94
CA ASP A 315 8.77 -7.40 -10.51
C ASP A 315 8.63 -8.52 -11.55
N PHE A 316 8.74 -8.16 -12.84
CA PHE A 316 8.70 -9.13 -13.94
C PHE A 316 10.10 -9.63 -14.40
N GLY A 317 11.14 -9.40 -13.59
CA GLY A 317 12.49 -9.90 -13.87
C GLY A 317 13.22 -9.20 -15.03
N ARG A 318 12.71 -8.04 -15.52
CA ARG A 318 13.29 -7.26 -16.62
C ARG A 318 14.29 -6.21 -16.11
N ALA A 319 15.21 -6.63 -15.26
CA ALA A 319 16.14 -5.74 -14.53
C ALA A 319 17.04 -4.92 -15.47
N ALA A 320 17.49 -5.49 -16.60
CA ALA A 320 18.27 -4.76 -17.59
C ALA A 320 17.48 -3.61 -18.23
N GLU A 321 16.19 -3.84 -18.51
CA GLU A 321 15.32 -2.79 -19.05
C GLU A 321 14.98 -1.75 -17.99
N ALA A 322 14.77 -2.15 -16.73
CA ALA A 322 14.59 -1.20 -15.64
C ALA A 322 15.78 -0.26 -15.52
N ARG A 323 17.00 -0.79 -15.62
CA ARG A 323 18.23 0.02 -15.61
C ARG A 323 18.28 0.98 -16.81
N ALA A 324 18.00 0.50 -18.01
CA ALA A 324 17.98 1.34 -19.21
C ALA A 324 16.96 2.48 -19.12
N GLU A 325 15.75 2.21 -18.59
CA GLU A 325 14.72 3.23 -18.35
C GLU A 325 15.13 4.21 -17.24
N ALA A 326 15.81 3.76 -16.18
CA ALA A 326 16.33 4.64 -15.15
C ALA A 326 17.42 5.60 -15.69
N ILE A 327 18.34 5.10 -16.52
CA ILE A 327 19.33 5.92 -17.23
C ILE A 327 18.61 6.96 -18.12
N SER A 328 17.68 6.52 -18.96
CA SER A 328 16.89 7.42 -19.80
C SER A 328 16.12 8.47 -18.97
N TRP A 329 15.67 8.10 -17.77
CA TRP A 329 15.03 9.05 -16.87
C TRP A 329 16.03 10.12 -16.36
N THR A 330 17.26 9.74 -15.96
CA THR A 330 18.29 10.72 -15.57
C THR A 330 18.68 11.65 -16.70
N GLU A 331 18.70 11.18 -17.95
CA GLU A 331 18.94 12.00 -19.15
C GLU A 331 17.82 13.01 -19.39
N ARG A 332 16.55 12.62 -19.24
CA ARG A 332 15.37 13.48 -19.40
C ARG A 332 15.19 14.49 -18.26
N ALA A 333 15.63 14.13 -17.06
CA ALA A 333 15.49 14.93 -15.85
C ALA A 333 16.80 15.01 -15.04
N PRO A 334 17.90 15.58 -15.61
CA PRO A 334 19.23 15.49 -15.01
C PRO A 334 19.38 16.23 -13.66
N LYS A 335 18.49 17.18 -13.37
CA LYS A 335 18.46 17.92 -12.10
C LYS A 335 17.43 17.38 -11.11
N PHE A 336 16.82 16.24 -11.39
CA PHE A 336 15.80 15.64 -10.54
C PHE A 336 16.39 14.51 -9.70
N ALA A 337 16.75 14.80 -8.45
CA ALA A 337 17.41 13.87 -7.53
C ALA A 337 16.74 12.48 -7.44
N PRO A 338 15.38 12.33 -7.44
CA PRO A 338 14.75 11.02 -7.42
C PRO A 338 15.13 10.12 -8.61
N ALA A 339 15.39 10.65 -9.79
CA ALA A 339 15.81 9.83 -10.95
C ALA A 339 17.16 9.14 -10.68
N TRP A 340 18.13 9.90 -10.18
CA TRP A 340 19.45 9.40 -9.81
C TRP A 340 19.38 8.42 -8.61
N MET A 341 18.50 8.68 -7.66
CA MET A 341 18.24 7.77 -6.54
C MET A 341 17.74 6.42 -7.04
N HIS A 342 16.80 6.40 -7.96
CA HIS A 342 16.28 5.14 -8.51
C HIS A 342 17.31 4.39 -9.33
N LEU A 343 18.12 5.09 -10.12
CA LEU A 343 19.25 4.49 -10.83
C LEU A 343 20.22 3.84 -9.82
N ALA A 344 20.63 4.56 -8.79
CA ALA A 344 21.47 3.99 -7.73
C ALA A 344 20.87 2.77 -7.05
N SER A 345 19.55 2.77 -6.80
CA SER A 345 18.85 1.64 -6.19
C SER A 345 18.81 0.41 -7.10
N ILE A 346 18.64 0.59 -8.41
CA ILE A 346 18.65 -0.50 -9.40
C ILE A 346 20.06 -1.07 -9.54
N ASP A 347 21.07 -0.20 -9.66
CA ASP A 347 22.47 -0.61 -9.75
C ASP A 347 22.91 -1.35 -8.47
N GLU A 348 22.40 -0.94 -7.30
CA GLU A 348 22.60 -1.66 -6.05
C GLU A 348 22.05 -3.09 -6.13
N GLY A 349 20.83 -3.26 -6.61
CA GLY A 349 20.19 -4.56 -6.80
C GLY A 349 20.93 -5.46 -7.79
N GLN A 350 21.67 -4.88 -8.74
CA GLN A 350 22.47 -5.61 -9.73
C GLN A 350 23.93 -5.85 -9.29
N GLY A 351 24.34 -5.27 -8.16
CA GLY A 351 25.71 -5.41 -7.66
C GLY A 351 26.75 -4.48 -8.29
N GLU A 352 26.30 -3.46 -9.05
CA GLU A 352 27.16 -2.50 -9.76
C GLU A 352 27.59 -1.35 -8.82
N PHE A 353 28.40 -1.67 -7.82
CA PHE A 353 28.66 -0.75 -6.68
C PHE A 353 29.37 0.56 -7.03
N ASP A 354 30.18 0.59 -8.09
CA ASP A 354 30.81 1.84 -8.56
C ASP A 354 29.74 2.77 -9.20
N ALA A 355 28.84 2.22 -10.00
CA ALA A 355 27.73 2.96 -10.56
C ALA A 355 26.76 3.47 -9.46
N VAL A 356 26.52 2.67 -8.41
CA VAL A 356 25.74 3.11 -7.22
C VAL A 356 26.36 4.36 -6.61
N ARG A 357 27.68 4.38 -6.41
CA ARG A 357 28.37 5.52 -5.81
C ARG A 357 28.20 6.77 -6.66
N GLU A 358 28.44 6.66 -7.97
CA GLU A 358 28.34 7.80 -8.90
C GLU A 358 26.91 8.39 -8.92
N ALA A 359 25.90 7.56 -9.10
CA ALA A 359 24.52 8.01 -9.12
C ALA A 359 24.06 8.58 -7.76
N ALA A 360 24.46 7.96 -6.63
CA ALA A 360 24.13 8.44 -5.30
C ALA A 360 24.81 9.80 -4.97
N GLU A 361 26.06 9.99 -5.35
CA GLU A 361 26.77 11.27 -5.16
C GLU A 361 26.10 12.40 -5.95
N VAL A 362 25.67 12.15 -7.19
CA VAL A 362 24.89 13.14 -7.97
C VAL A 362 23.55 13.42 -7.27
N ALA A 363 22.81 12.39 -6.85
CA ALA A 363 21.53 12.59 -6.16
C ALA A 363 21.68 13.42 -4.87
N ILE A 364 22.71 13.14 -4.04
CA ILE A 364 23.01 13.92 -2.81
C ILE A 364 23.39 15.36 -3.13
N SER A 365 24.14 15.59 -4.22
CA SER A 365 24.51 16.97 -4.63
C SER A 365 23.29 17.79 -5.06
N LEU A 366 22.27 17.15 -5.64
CA LEU A 366 21.02 17.78 -6.05
C LEU A 366 20.04 17.99 -4.89
N ASP A 367 19.96 17.01 -3.98
CA ASP A 367 19.12 17.07 -2.79
C ASP A 367 19.83 16.43 -1.58
N PRO A 368 20.53 17.24 -0.76
CA PRO A 368 21.22 16.75 0.43
C PRO A 368 20.30 16.18 1.52
N GLU A 369 19.01 16.51 1.50
CA GLU A 369 18.05 16.03 2.49
C GLU A 369 17.40 14.69 2.11
N LEU A 370 17.71 14.15 0.93
CA LEU A 370 17.17 12.88 0.45
C LEU A 370 17.80 11.69 1.21
N VAL A 371 17.23 11.38 2.35
CA VAL A 371 17.72 10.36 3.31
C VAL A 371 17.92 9.00 2.63
N GLN A 372 17.01 8.61 1.72
CA GLN A 372 17.06 7.30 1.05
C GLN A 372 18.37 7.09 0.27
N VAL A 373 18.89 8.12 -0.37
CA VAL A 373 20.17 8.04 -1.10
C VAL A 373 21.35 7.81 -0.15
N LYS A 374 21.31 8.47 1.02
CA LYS A 374 22.35 8.29 2.05
C LYS A 374 22.37 6.84 2.56
N LEU A 375 21.18 6.22 2.69
CA LEU A 375 21.06 4.81 3.06
C LEU A 375 21.62 3.87 1.98
N ILE A 376 21.29 4.12 0.70
CA ILE A 376 21.86 3.39 -0.46
C ILE A 376 23.39 3.51 -0.45
N LEU A 377 23.93 4.72 -0.31
CA LEU A 377 25.36 4.94 -0.27
C LEU A 377 26.05 4.27 0.92
N ALA A 378 25.41 4.26 2.10
CA ALA A 378 25.92 3.55 3.26
C ALA A 378 26.01 2.04 3.02
N ARG A 379 24.99 1.45 2.38
CA ARG A 379 25.01 0.03 1.98
C ARG A 379 26.14 -0.25 0.97
N ALA A 380 26.29 0.61 -0.04
CA ALA A 380 27.36 0.48 -1.03
C ALA A 380 28.76 0.56 -0.38
N ARG A 381 28.97 1.49 0.58
CA ARG A 381 30.24 1.60 1.33
C ARG A 381 30.52 0.35 2.17
N LEU A 382 29.50 -0.21 2.82
CA LEU A 382 29.66 -1.46 3.58
C LEU A 382 30.11 -2.62 2.66
N ARG A 383 29.52 -2.72 1.49
CA ARG A 383 29.88 -3.75 0.49
C ARG A 383 31.29 -3.55 -0.07
N ALA A 384 31.68 -2.29 -0.27
CA ALA A 384 33.03 -1.93 -0.70
C ALA A 384 34.10 -2.11 0.40
N GLY A 385 33.75 -2.71 1.56
CA GLY A 385 34.70 -2.91 2.67
C GLY A 385 35.12 -1.60 3.37
N ARG A 386 34.27 -0.57 3.32
CA ARG A 386 34.51 0.75 3.92
C ARG A 386 33.55 1.04 5.10
N PRO A 387 33.55 0.21 6.17
CA PRO A 387 32.60 0.32 7.27
C PRO A 387 32.73 1.62 8.06
N GLY A 388 33.95 2.18 8.20
CA GLY A 388 34.16 3.46 8.89
C GLY A 388 33.48 4.63 8.19
N ASP A 389 33.54 4.68 6.85
CA ASP A 389 32.87 5.70 6.07
C ASP A 389 31.35 5.57 6.13
N ALA A 390 30.86 4.33 6.13
CA ALA A 390 29.43 4.04 6.29
C ALA A 390 28.95 4.47 7.69
N GLN A 391 29.68 4.15 8.76
CA GLN A 391 29.37 4.54 10.14
C GLN A 391 29.30 6.05 10.28
N THR A 392 30.27 6.79 9.71
CA THR A 392 30.29 8.26 9.76
C THR A 392 29.06 8.86 9.09
N LEU A 393 28.68 8.37 7.90
CA LEU A 393 27.51 8.83 7.19
C LEU A 393 26.21 8.52 7.97
N LEU A 394 26.10 7.31 8.55
CA LEU A 394 24.93 6.89 9.31
C LEU A 394 24.78 7.66 10.63
N ASN A 395 25.89 7.93 11.33
CA ASN A 395 25.87 8.76 12.53
C ASN A 395 25.39 10.20 12.22
N SER A 396 25.87 10.79 11.12
CA SER A 396 25.37 12.09 10.65
C SER A 396 23.89 12.06 10.31
N LEU A 397 23.39 10.99 9.67
CA LEU A 397 21.99 10.84 9.35
C LEU A 397 21.14 10.71 10.61
N LEU A 398 21.56 9.90 11.59
CA LEU A 398 20.84 9.68 12.84
C LEU A 398 20.80 10.90 13.77
N ALA A 399 21.74 11.84 13.61
CA ALA A 399 21.76 13.12 14.34
C ALA A 399 20.73 14.13 13.79
N ASN A 400 20.25 13.94 12.55
CA ASN A 400 19.29 14.80 11.88
C ASN A 400 17.86 14.24 11.95
N SER A 401 16.87 15.04 11.52
CA SER A 401 15.48 14.60 11.40
C SER A 401 15.34 13.53 10.32
N CYS A 402 14.84 12.36 10.69
CA CYS A 402 14.47 11.27 9.78
C CYS A 402 13.18 10.62 10.27
N THR A 403 12.45 9.98 9.35
CA THR A 403 11.24 9.23 9.74
C THR A 403 11.61 8.04 10.63
N PRO A 404 10.66 7.50 11.41
CA PRO A 404 10.90 6.31 12.21
C PRO A 404 11.44 5.13 11.38
N GLU A 405 10.90 4.91 10.18
CA GLU A 405 11.31 3.85 9.27
C GLU A 405 12.76 4.04 8.80
N GLN A 406 13.12 5.26 8.39
CA GLN A 406 14.48 5.61 7.99
C GLN A 406 15.47 5.47 9.14
N ARG A 407 15.05 5.82 10.36
CA ARG A 407 15.85 5.66 11.57
C ARG A 407 16.12 4.20 11.88
N ILE A 408 15.11 3.34 11.79
CA ILE A 408 15.23 1.89 11.97
C ILE A 408 16.24 1.32 10.98
N GLU A 409 16.12 1.67 9.69
CA GLU A 409 17.04 1.21 8.66
C GLU A 409 18.47 1.72 8.90
N ALA A 410 18.64 2.99 9.23
CA ALA A 410 19.94 3.58 9.52
C ALA A 410 20.63 2.91 10.71
N MET A 411 19.90 2.61 11.79
CA MET A 411 20.40 1.88 12.96
C MET A 411 20.78 0.46 12.60
N GLY A 412 19.98 -0.23 11.79
CA GLY A 412 20.32 -1.56 11.27
C GLY A 412 21.64 -1.57 10.49
N LEU A 413 21.83 -0.58 9.60
CA LEU A 413 23.07 -0.41 8.83
C LEU A 413 24.24 -0.01 9.73
N ARG A 414 24.02 0.86 10.74
CA ARG A 414 25.05 1.23 11.72
C ARG A 414 25.55 0.01 12.48
N GLY A 415 24.63 -0.85 12.91
CA GLY A 415 25.00 -2.11 13.57
C GLY A 415 25.90 -2.99 12.70
N ARG A 416 25.63 -3.05 11.39
CA ARG A 416 26.51 -3.78 10.45
C ARG A 416 27.88 -3.14 10.29
N ALA A 417 27.94 -1.82 10.24
CA ALA A 417 29.21 -1.10 10.20
C ALA A 417 30.04 -1.39 11.46
N LEU A 418 29.40 -1.35 12.64
CA LEU A 418 30.02 -1.67 13.92
C LEU A 418 30.51 -3.12 13.99
N ASP A 419 29.73 -4.09 13.51
CA ASP A 419 30.16 -5.49 13.43
C ASP A 419 31.40 -5.66 12.53
N ALA A 420 31.41 -5.03 11.35
CA ALA A 420 32.55 -5.06 10.43
C ALA A 420 33.81 -4.41 11.02
N LEU A 421 33.64 -3.47 11.96
CA LEU A 421 34.73 -2.87 12.74
C LEU A 421 35.11 -3.66 13.98
N GLY A 422 34.45 -4.81 14.26
CA GLY A 422 34.70 -5.65 15.41
C GLY A 422 34.02 -5.21 16.71
N GLN A 423 33.24 -4.15 16.68
CA GLN A 423 32.50 -3.53 17.82
C GLN A 423 31.16 -4.25 18.04
N ARG A 424 31.20 -5.53 18.44
CA ARG A 424 30.02 -6.42 18.45
C ARG A 424 28.94 -6.07 19.46
N ASN A 425 29.35 -5.59 20.65
CA ASN A 425 28.39 -5.20 21.69
C ASN A 425 27.55 -3.98 21.22
N GLU A 426 28.21 -2.97 20.67
CA GLU A 426 27.56 -1.78 20.11
C GLU A 426 26.71 -2.13 18.90
N ALA A 427 27.14 -3.11 18.09
CA ALA A 427 26.35 -3.61 16.97
C ALA A 427 25.03 -4.22 17.45
N VAL A 428 25.07 -5.12 18.43
CA VAL A 428 23.84 -5.73 19.01
C VAL A 428 22.94 -4.65 19.61
N THR A 429 23.49 -3.70 20.37
CA THR A 429 22.72 -2.57 20.93
C THR A 429 22.01 -1.79 19.81
N SER A 430 22.74 -1.45 18.72
CA SER A 430 22.17 -0.71 17.60
C SER A 430 21.01 -1.46 16.92
N TRP A 431 21.12 -2.78 16.76
CA TRP A 431 20.06 -3.61 16.18
C TRP A 431 18.86 -3.77 17.12
N GLN A 432 19.07 -3.89 18.43
CA GLN A 432 17.99 -3.94 19.42
C GLN A 432 17.22 -2.62 19.49
N GLU A 433 17.93 -1.49 19.53
CA GLU A 433 17.32 -0.15 19.48
C GLU A 433 16.46 0.02 18.21
N ALA A 434 16.95 -0.46 17.04
CA ALA A 434 16.19 -0.45 15.80
C ALA A 434 14.90 -1.30 15.91
N ALA A 435 14.99 -2.47 16.53
CA ALA A 435 13.84 -3.35 16.73
C ALA A 435 12.79 -2.76 17.69
N GLU A 436 13.23 -2.05 18.74
CA GLU A 436 12.34 -1.39 19.70
C GLU A 436 11.60 -0.18 19.12
N LEU A 437 12.16 0.48 18.11
CA LEU A 437 11.52 1.62 17.44
C LEU A 437 10.38 1.22 16.49
N LYS A 438 10.21 -0.05 16.18
CA LYS A 438 9.13 -0.49 15.29
C LYS A 438 7.75 -0.16 15.87
N PRO A 439 6.80 0.32 15.05
CA PRO A 439 5.43 0.59 15.47
C PRO A 439 4.76 -0.65 16.08
N GLU A 440 3.93 -0.48 17.11
CA GLU A 440 3.23 -1.58 17.78
C GLU A 440 2.36 -2.40 16.81
N ALA A 441 1.75 -1.76 15.82
CA ALA A 441 0.98 -2.43 14.77
C ALA A 441 1.83 -3.37 13.90
N LEU A 442 3.12 -3.06 13.68
CA LEU A 442 4.07 -3.95 12.99
C LEU A 442 4.54 -5.05 13.93
N ARG A 443 4.77 -4.75 15.23
CA ARG A 443 5.13 -5.74 16.24
C ARG A 443 4.02 -6.77 16.45
N ALA A 444 2.75 -6.36 16.39
CA ALA A 444 1.59 -7.26 16.47
C ALA A 444 1.49 -8.21 15.24
N LYS A 445 2.05 -7.81 14.09
CA LYS A 445 2.13 -8.65 12.88
C LYS A 445 3.37 -9.53 12.84
N GLU A 446 4.36 -9.32 13.69
CA GLU A 446 5.63 -10.05 13.73
C GLU A 446 5.48 -11.53 14.12
N ALA A 447 4.36 -11.95 14.68
CA ALA A 447 4.06 -13.35 14.96
C ALA A 447 3.46 -14.08 13.75
N THR A 448 4.01 -13.85 12.55
CA THR A 448 3.52 -14.49 11.31
C THR A 448 4.00 -15.93 11.13
N LEU A 449 4.97 -16.38 11.90
CA LEU A 449 5.23 -17.82 12.01
C LEU A 449 4.08 -18.44 12.80
N PRO A 450 3.32 -19.37 12.21
CA PRO A 450 2.20 -19.97 12.92
C PRO A 450 2.71 -20.68 14.18
N ARG A 451 2.18 -20.31 15.36
CA ARG A 451 2.36 -21.07 16.58
C ARG A 451 1.59 -22.39 16.41
N LEU A 452 2.27 -23.38 15.90
CA LEU A 452 1.71 -24.71 15.73
C LEU A 452 2.11 -25.55 16.94
N SER A 453 1.14 -26.18 17.58
CA SER A 453 1.43 -27.05 18.71
C SER A 453 2.35 -28.20 18.28
N LYS A 454 3.28 -28.61 19.15
CA LYS A 454 4.15 -29.80 18.91
C LYS A 454 3.33 -31.05 18.57
N ALA A 455 2.07 -31.10 19.00
CA ALA A 455 1.14 -32.16 18.67
C ALA A 455 0.85 -32.26 17.17
N VAL A 456 0.70 -31.12 16.46
CA VAL A 456 0.48 -31.09 15.00
C VAL A 456 1.74 -31.55 14.24
N ALA A 457 2.94 -31.22 14.73
CA ALA A 457 4.19 -31.68 14.14
C ALA A 457 4.34 -33.21 14.22
N ASN A 458 3.84 -33.82 15.30
CA ASN A 458 3.96 -35.27 15.57
C ASN A 458 2.74 -36.05 15.09
N ALA A 459 1.72 -35.43 14.54
CA ALA A 459 0.52 -36.11 14.05
C ALA A 459 0.89 -37.05 12.90
N ALA A 460 0.66 -38.35 13.11
CA ALA A 460 0.83 -39.37 12.07
C ALA A 460 -0.24 -39.16 10.99
N THR A 461 0.18 -39.02 9.74
CA THR A 461 -0.75 -38.95 8.63
C THR A 461 -0.97 -40.33 8.05
N ARG A 462 -2.16 -40.89 8.26
CA ARG A 462 -2.64 -42.02 7.45
C ARG A 462 -3.33 -41.47 6.22
N VAL A 463 -2.74 -41.64 5.05
CA VAL A 463 -3.39 -41.25 3.81
C VAL A 463 -3.25 -42.39 2.79
N GLN A 464 -4.37 -42.84 2.30
CA GLN A 464 -4.43 -43.52 1.02
C GLN A 464 -4.14 -42.43 -0.04
N THR A 465 -3.05 -42.58 -0.77
CA THR A 465 -2.71 -41.68 -1.87
C THR A 465 -3.76 -41.87 -2.96
N PRO A 466 -4.66 -40.90 -3.20
CA PRO A 466 -5.62 -41.05 -4.28
C PRO A 466 -4.88 -41.03 -5.61
N THR A 467 -5.34 -41.82 -6.57
CA THR A 467 -4.87 -41.73 -7.96
C THR A 467 -5.43 -40.43 -8.54
N LEU A 468 -4.63 -39.36 -8.55
CA LEU A 468 -5.00 -38.10 -9.18
C LEU A 468 -4.93 -38.22 -10.70
N THR A 469 -5.86 -37.57 -11.39
CA THR A 469 -5.85 -37.49 -12.87
C THR A 469 -4.59 -36.80 -13.35
N SER A 470 -3.87 -37.43 -14.26
CA SER A 470 -2.71 -36.78 -14.91
C SER A 470 -3.22 -35.58 -15.71
N ILE A 471 -2.66 -34.39 -15.43
CA ILE A 471 -2.87 -33.23 -16.31
C ILE A 471 -1.94 -33.44 -17.50
N GLU A 472 -2.51 -33.89 -18.62
CA GLU A 472 -1.77 -33.99 -19.88
C GLU A 472 -1.21 -32.62 -20.27
N ASN A 473 0.07 -32.58 -20.63
CA ASN A 473 0.84 -31.41 -21.07
C ASN A 473 1.14 -30.35 -19.99
N GLN A 474 1.85 -30.74 -18.92
CA GLN A 474 2.55 -29.75 -18.10
C GLN A 474 3.89 -29.37 -18.75
N PRO A 475 4.04 -28.13 -19.23
CA PRO A 475 5.28 -27.71 -19.90
C PRO A 475 6.44 -27.47 -18.93
N HIS A 476 6.18 -27.47 -17.60
CA HIS A 476 7.15 -27.07 -16.59
C HIS A 476 7.27 -28.09 -15.46
N GLU A 477 8.50 -28.36 -15.01
CA GLU A 477 8.72 -28.97 -13.70
C GLU A 477 8.52 -27.91 -12.61
N VAL A 478 7.92 -28.31 -11.50
CA VAL A 478 7.65 -27.43 -10.35
C VAL A 478 8.56 -27.83 -9.17
N VAL A 479 9.30 -26.86 -8.65
CA VAL A 479 10.07 -27.00 -7.42
C VAL A 479 9.54 -26.02 -6.37
N PHE A 480 9.10 -26.52 -5.24
CA PHE A 480 8.83 -25.70 -4.06
C PHE A 480 10.13 -25.41 -3.31
N LEU A 481 10.53 -24.14 -3.28
CA LEU A 481 11.69 -23.69 -2.51
C LEU A 481 11.20 -23.20 -1.14
N THR A 482 11.75 -23.77 -0.07
CA THR A 482 11.33 -23.43 1.29
C THR A 482 12.52 -23.38 2.24
N GLY A 483 12.37 -22.59 3.29
CA GLY A 483 13.36 -22.40 4.35
C GLY A 483 12.99 -21.20 5.19
N LEU A 484 13.52 -21.12 6.40
CA LEU A 484 13.31 -19.93 7.23
C LEU A 484 13.94 -18.70 6.58
N PRO A 485 13.35 -17.51 6.72
CA PRO A 485 14.04 -16.27 6.38
C PRO A 485 15.38 -16.21 7.08
N MET A 486 16.40 -15.75 6.36
CA MET A 486 17.81 -15.76 6.82
C MET A 486 18.47 -17.15 6.90
N SER A 487 17.81 -18.21 6.48
CA SER A 487 18.48 -19.52 6.30
C SER A 487 19.39 -19.57 5.08
N GLY A 488 19.31 -18.59 4.19
CA GLY A 488 19.95 -18.56 2.88
C GLY A 488 19.02 -18.93 1.73
N VAL A 489 17.74 -19.16 2.02
CA VAL A 489 16.72 -19.47 1.00
C VAL A 489 16.60 -18.36 -0.04
N GLU A 490 16.72 -17.12 0.38
CA GLU A 490 16.71 -15.94 -0.49
C GLU A 490 17.89 -15.96 -1.49
N ALA A 491 19.06 -16.36 -1.02
CA ALA A 491 20.25 -16.50 -1.86
C ALA A 491 20.06 -17.54 -2.95
N ILE A 492 19.50 -18.68 -2.58
CA ILE A 492 19.20 -19.77 -3.53
C ILE A 492 18.10 -19.34 -4.50
N ALA A 493 17.05 -18.64 -4.05
CA ALA A 493 16.00 -18.11 -4.90
C ALA A 493 16.55 -17.14 -5.96
N TRP A 494 17.41 -16.23 -5.52
CA TRP A 494 18.08 -15.28 -6.43
C TRP A 494 18.99 -16.00 -7.45
N TRP A 495 19.78 -16.94 -7.00
CA TRP A 495 20.67 -17.71 -7.86
C TRP A 495 19.87 -18.50 -8.93
N LEU A 496 18.80 -19.17 -8.51
CA LEU A 496 17.90 -19.90 -9.43
C LEU A 496 17.20 -18.98 -10.43
N ALA A 497 16.88 -17.74 -10.02
CA ALA A 497 16.28 -16.75 -10.94
C ALA A 497 17.21 -16.33 -12.09
N HIS A 498 18.52 -16.52 -11.92
CA HIS A 498 19.52 -16.25 -12.96
C HIS A 498 19.94 -17.51 -13.75
N ALA A 499 19.44 -18.68 -13.38
CA ALA A 499 19.71 -19.91 -14.12
C ALA A 499 18.90 -19.95 -15.43
N PRO A 500 19.50 -20.41 -16.56
CA PRO A 500 18.80 -20.51 -17.83
C PRO A 500 17.55 -21.38 -17.71
N GLN A 501 16.48 -20.97 -18.39
CA GLN A 501 15.21 -21.71 -18.48
C GLN A 501 14.52 -21.93 -17.11
N THR A 502 14.88 -21.15 -16.09
CA THR A 502 14.28 -21.17 -14.76
C THR A 502 13.46 -19.90 -14.54
N PHE A 503 12.31 -20.03 -13.90
CA PHE A 503 11.48 -18.91 -13.48
C PHE A 503 11.16 -19.04 -12.01
N VAL A 504 11.51 -18.03 -11.20
CA VAL A 504 11.29 -18.01 -9.75
C VAL A 504 10.11 -17.10 -9.44
N LEU A 505 9.10 -17.66 -8.79
CA LEU A 505 7.95 -16.96 -8.25
C LEU A 505 8.22 -16.67 -6.77
N ASN A 506 8.14 -15.40 -6.39
CA ASN A 506 8.28 -14.98 -5.00
C ASN A 506 6.93 -15.07 -4.26
N ASP A 507 6.91 -14.78 -2.97
CA ASP A 507 5.75 -14.85 -2.08
C ASP A 507 4.53 -14.06 -2.58
N ARG A 508 4.72 -12.95 -3.31
CA ARG A 508 3.61 -12.15 -3.89
C ARG A 508 2.89 -12.87 -5.02
N PHE A 509 3.61 -13.69 -5.75
CA PHE A 509 3.12 -14.34 -6.98
C PHE A 509 3.03 -15.86 -6.84
N SER A 510 3.33 -16.41 -5.65
CA SER A 510 3.25 -17.84 -5.38
C SER A 510 1.86 -18.40 -5.63
N PRO A 511 1.68 -19.34 -6.58
CA PRO A 511 0.41 -20.02 -6.81
C PRO A 511 -0.03 -20.91 -5.65
N ALA A 512 0.91 -21.35 -4.80
CA ALA A 512 0.62 -22.22 -3.67
C ALA A 512 -0.21 -21.49 -2.60
N ILE A 513 0.04 -20.19 -2.37
CA ILE A 513 -0.67 -19.40 -1.37
C ILE A 513 -2.19 -19.33 -1.65
N PRO A 514 -2.67 -18.91 -2.85
CA PRO A 514 -4.10 -18.92 -3.13
C PRO A 514 -4.67 -20.31 -3.37
N ALA A 515 -3.86 -21.31 -3.69
CA ALA A 515 -4.33 -22.69 -3.87
C ALA A 515 -4.72 -23.33 -2.55
N VAL A 516 -3.94 -23.08 -1.49
CA VAL A 516 -4.20 -23.57 -0.13
C VAL A 516 -4.68 -22.40 0.71
N ARG A 517 -5.97 -22.08 0.65
CA ARG A 517 -6.56 -20.96 1.40
C ARG A 517 -6.59 -21.23 2.91
N GLN A 518 -6.51 -20.14 3.68
CA GLN A 518 -6.53 -20.19 5.15
C GLN A 518 -7.86 -20.81 5.69
N ASP A 519 -9.00 -20.56 5.03
CA ASP A 519 -10.26 -21.18 5.37
C ASP A 519 -10.21 -22.72 5.19
N PHE A 520 -9.49 -23.21 4.18
CA PHE A 520 -9.25 -24.64 4.00
C PHE A 520 -8.32 -25.21 5.10
N LEU A 521 -7.29 -24.49 5.49
CA LEU A 521 -6.42 -24.89 6.60
C LEU A 521 -7.14 -24.85 7.95
N ASN A 522 -8.10 -23.94 8.12
CA ASN A 522 -8.91 -23.81 9.33
C ASN A 522 -9.96 -24.94 9.46
N THR A 523 -10.34 -25.61 8.36
CA THR A 523 -11.19 -26.82 8.43
C THR A 523 -10.42 -28.02 8.97
N VAL A 524 -9.10 -27.97 8.94
CA VAL A 524 -8.21 -28.91 9.61
C VAL A 524 -8.15 -28.52 11.09
N ARG A 525 -9.07 -29.08 11.88
CA ARG A 525 -9.15 -28.78 13.31
C ARG A 525 -7.86 -29.18 14.04
N GLU A 526 -7.39 -28.31 14.91
CA GLU A 526 -6.19 -28.55 15.74
C GLU A 526 -6.33 -29.80 16.66
N ASP A 527 -7.58 -30.23 16.93
CA ASP A 527 -7.90 -31.33 17.76
C ASP A 527 -7.94 -32.70 17.01
N ARG A 528 -7.84 -32.71 15.68
CA ARG A 528 -7.73 -33.95 14.90
C ARG A 528 -6.26 -34.21 14.54
N LEU A 529 -5.69 -35.22 15.19
CA LEU A 529 -4.33 -35.72 14.93
C LEU A 529 -4.20 -36.41 13.55
N GLU A 530 -5.28 -36.59 12.83
CA GLU A 530 -5.33 -37.18 11.48
C GLU A 530 -6.00 -36.21 10.53
N ILE A 531 -5.30 -35.85 9.46
CA ILE A 531 -5.81 -34.98 8.40
C ILE A 531 -6.20 -35.87 7.23
N ASP A 532 -7.49 -36.15 7.08
CA ASP A 532 -8.03 -36.83 5.92
C ASP A 532 -8.44 -35.84 4.84
N PHE A 533 -7.75 -35.87 3.71
CA PHE A 533 -8.15 -35.14 2.51
C PHE A 533 -8.86 -36.12 1.55
N SER A 534 -10.05 -35.73 1.09
CA SER A 534 -10.69 -36.44 0.00
C SER A 534 -9.94 -36.24 -1.31
N ALA A 535 -10.03 -37.18 -2.25
CA ALA A 535 -9.50 -37.04 -3.59
C ALA A 535 -10.00 -35.74 -4.28
N SER A 536 -11.27 -35.39 -4.04
CA SER A 536 -11.89 -34.16 -4.58
C SER A 536 -11.24 -32.90 -4.02
N ASP A 537 -10.87 -32.88 -2.74
CA ASP A 537 -10.19 -31.70 -2.13
C ASP A 537 -8.81 -31.50 -2.73
N LEU A 538 -8.06 -32.58 -2.89
CA LEU A 538 -6.72 -32.53 -3.49
C LEU A 538 -6.77 -32.13 -4.97
N GLU A 539 -7.74 -32.64 -5.74
CA GLU A 539 -7.96 -32.25 -7.13
C GLU A 539 -8.35 -30.76 -7.23
N HIS A 540 -9.14 -30.27 -6.29
CA HIS A 540 -9.49 -28.86 -6.22
C HIS A 540 -8.28 -27.96 -5.95
N VAL A 541 -7.44 -28.33 -4.99
CA VAL A 541 -6.18 -27.63 -4.70
C VAL A 541 -5.26 -27.64 -5.94
N ARG A 542 -5.10 -28.80 -6.57
CA ARG A 542 -4.32 -28.98 -7.80
C ARG A 542 -4.79 -28.07 -8.94
N SER A 543 -6.09 -28.09 -9.23
CA SER A 543 -6.71 -27.25 -10.26
C SER A 543 -6.48 -25.75 -10.00
N ARG A 544 -6.66 -25.32 -8.75
CA ARG A 544 -6.42 -23.92 -8.34
C ARG A 544 -4.97 -23.53 -8.50
N TYR A 545 -4.03 -24.39 -8.11
CA TYR A 545 -2.61 -24.17 -8.25
C TYR A 545 -2.24 -23.91 -9.70
N PHE A 546 -2.60 -24.80 -10.62
CA PHE A 546 -2.25 -24.63 -12.02
C PHE A 546 -2.98 -23.47 -12.71
N LYS A 547 -4.19 -23.14 -12.27
CA LYS A 547 -4.89 -21.94 -12.73
C LYS A 547 -4.16 -20.66 -12.27
N ALA A 548 -3.67 -20.63 -11.06
CA ALA A 548 -2.89 -19.51 -10.52
C ALA A 548 -1.51 -19.44 -11.19
N LEU A 549 -0.85 -20.59 -11.39
CA LEU A 549 0.44 -20.67 -12.07
C LEU A 549 0.38 -20.10 -13.49
N ARG A 550 -0.62 -20.49 -14.30
CA ARG A 550 -0.80 -19.93 -15.64
C ARG A 550 -1.00 -18.42 -15.66
N ARG A 551 -1.55 -17.84 -14.59
CA ARG A 551 -1.71 -16.39 -14.47
C ARG A 551 -0.43 -15.69 -13.99
N ALA A 552 0.37 -16.37 -13.16
CA ALA A 552 1.60 -15.84 -12.62
C ALA A 552 2.78 -15.90 -13.62
N LEU A 553 2.72 -16.84 -14.60
CA LEU A 553 3.75 -16.96 -15.63
C LEU A 553 3.49 -15.97 -16.77
N PRO A 554 4.33 -14.95 -16.94
CA PRO A 554 4.28 -14.10 -18.14
C PRO A 554 4.68 -14.89 -19.40
N ASN A 555 4.40 -14.33 -20.58
CA ASN A 555 4.77 -14.96 -21.87
C ASN A 555 6.27 -15.32 -21.95
N ALA A 556 7.14 -14.55 -21.28
CA ALA A 556 8.56 -14.84 -21.17
C ALA A 556 8.86 -16.09 -20.31
N GLY A 557 7.98 -16.44 -19.37
CA GLY A 557 8.09 -17.65 -18.55
C GLY A 557 7.50 -18.90 -19.20
N ALA A 558 6.76 -18.75 -20.31
CA ALA A 558 6.15 -19.88 -21.02
C ALA A 558 7.19 -20.85 -21.63
N SER A 559 8.44 -20.40 -21.82
CA SER A 559 9.57 -21.22 -22.28
C SER A 559 10.42 -21.79 -21.14
N ALA A 560 10.12 -21.48 -19.88
CA ALA A 560 10.86 -22.01 -18.73
C ALA A 560 10.63 -23.52 -18.62
N LYS A 561 11.70 -24.28 -18.40
CA LYS A 561 11.61 -25.72 -18.09
C LYS A 561 11.29 -25.94 -16.62
N LEU A 562 11.82 -25.08 -15.74
CA LEU A 562 11.64 -25.15 -14.32
C LEU A 562 10.93 -23.91 -13.79
N VAL A 563 9.91 -24.13 -12.98
CA VAL A 563 9.27 -23.09 -12.19
C VAL A 563 9.59 -23.35 -10.71
N VAL A 564 10.21 -22.38 -10.08
CA VAL A 564 10.48 -22.40 -8.65
C VAL A 564 9.42 -21.55 -7.94
N ASP A 565 8.58 -22.18 -7.14
CA ASP A 565 7.59 -21.50 -6.30
C ASP A 565 8.20 -21.33 -4.89
N TRP A 566 8.61 -20.11 -4.58
CA TRP A 566 9.26 -19.82 -3.31
C TRP A 566 8.22 -19.57 -2.21
N LEU A 567 8.24 -20.45 -1.21
CA LEU A 567 7.41 -20.41 -0.01
C LEU A 567 8.29 -20.00 1.18
N PRO A 568 8.32 -18.70 1.56
CA PRO A 568 9.23 -18.18 2.58
C PRO A 568 8.96 -18.76 3.99
N VAL A 569 7.71 -19.15 4.24
CA VAL A 569 7.28 -19.83 5.47
C VAL A 569 6.37 -20.99 5.09
N LEU A 570 6.77 -22.18 5.47
CA LEU A 570 6.01 -23.39 5.22
C LEU A 570 5.38 -23.90 6.52
N ASP A 571 4.05 -23.96 6.55
CA ASP A 571 3.27 -24.70 7.53
C ASP A 571 3.28 -26.19 7.12
N ILE A 572 3.54 -27.11 8.07
CA ILE A 572 3.51 -28.55 7.78
C ILE A 572 2.18 -29.01 7.17
N ARG A 573 1.08 -28.36 7.50
CA ARG A 573 -0.23 -28.63 6.90
C ARG A 573 -0.25 -28.28 5.41
N GLN A 574 0.33 -27.13 5.04
CA GLN A 574 0.50 -26.71 3.64
C GLN A 574 1.39 -27.71 2.89
N TYR A 575 2.50 -28.11 3.49
CA TYR A 575 3.38 -29.13 2.92
C TYR A 575 2.62 -30.42 2.63
N ARG A 576 1.87 -30.92 3.61
CA ARG A 576 1.10 -32.18 3.49
C ARG A 576 0.03 -32.11 2.41
N VAL A 577 -0.64 -30.96 2.26
CA VAL A 577 -1.64 -30.74 1.21
C VAL A 577 -0.97 -30.66 -0.16
N LEU A 578 0.04 -29.82 -0.29
CA LEU A 578 0.70 -29.59 -1.58
C LEU A 578 1.44 -30.83 -2.09
N SER A 579 2.15 -31.55 -1.24
CA SER A 579 2.86 -32.79 -1.61
C SER A 579 1.92 -33.87 -2.12
N ARG A 580 0.65 -33.88 -1.67
CA ARG A 580 -0.35 -34.84 -2.12
C ARG A 580 -1.15 -34.37 -3.33
N ALA A 581 -1.44 -33.06 -3.40
CA ALA A 581 -2.12 -32.47 -4.55
C ALA A 581 -1.20 -32.38 -5.77
N LEU A 582 0.11 -32.32 -5.57
CA LEU A 582 1.14 -32.15 -6.59
C LEU A 582 2.28 -33.15 -6.40
N PRO A 583 2.01 -34.48 -6.51
CA PRO A 583 2.99 -35.52 -6.24
C PRO A 583 4.17 -35.53 -7.23
N GLU A 584 4.05 -34.87 -8.37
CA GLU A 584 5.10 -34.65 -9.35
C GLU A 584 6.05 -33.51 -8.97
N ALA A 585 5.60 -32.55 -8.16
CA ALA A 585 6.45 -31.43 -7.71
C ALA A 585 7.54 -31.94 -6.77
N ARG A 586 8.63 -31.20 -6.76
CA ARG A 586 9.80 -31.50 -5.91
C ARG A 586 9.97 -30.42 -4.85
N TRP A 587 10.67 -30.76 -3.77
CA TRP A 587 10.91 -29.84 -2.67
C TRP A 587 12.40 -29.59 -2.54
N LEU A 588 12.79 -28.32 -2.50
CA LEU A 588 14.13 -27.86 -2.14
C LEU A 588 14.03 -27.14 -0.79
N HIS A 589 14.51 -27.80 0.26
CA HIS A 589 14.45 -27.29 1.59
C HIS A 589 15.83 -26.77 2.04
N ILE A 590 15.88 -25.50 2.44
CA ILE A 590 17.10 -24.83 2.91
C ILE A 590 17.12 -24.82 4.43
N GLU A 591 18.17 -25.39 5.01
CA GLU A 591 18.37 -25.48 6.46
C GLU A 591 19.57 -24.65 6.90
N ARG A 592 19.49 -24.12 8.10
CA ARG A 592 20.60 -23.41 8.77
C ARG A 592 20.48 -23.52 10.28
N ASP A 593 21.61 -23.38 10.99
CA ASP A 593 21.65 -23.28 12.45
C ASP A 593 20.71 -22.17 12.95
N SER A 594 19.81 -22.50 13.87
CA SER A 594 18.79 -21.57 14.39
C SER A 594 19.40 -20.32 15.04
N LYS A 595 20.60 -20.43 15.64
CA LYS A 595 21.33 -19.29 16.21
C LYS A 595 21.81 -18.33 15.13
N ASP A 596 22.29 -18.86 13.99
CA ASP A 596 22.65 -18.05 12.82
C ASP A 596 21.41 -17.40 12.20
N VAL A 597 20.27 -18.10 12.16
CA VAL A 597 18.99 -17.55 11.69
C VAL A 597 18.53 -16.41 12.60
N LEU A 598 18.58 -16.59 13.92
CA LEU A 598 18.21 -15.54 14.88
C LEU A 598 19.11 -14.31 14.75
N LEU A 599 20.44 -14.53 14.67
CA LEU A 599 21.39 -13.45 14.45
C LEU A 599 21.09 -12.72 13.12
N GLY A 600 20.88 -13.45 12.04
CA GLY A 600 20.52 -12.89 10.74
C GLY A 600 19.24 -12.07 10.78
N ALA A 601 18.21 -12.56 11.46
CA ALA A 601 16.96 -11.85 11.64
C ALA A 601 17.11 -10.54 12.43
N LEU A 602 17.94 -10.55 13.47
CA LEU A 602 18.27 -9.35 14.24
C LEU A 602 19.03 -8.33 13.38
N MET A 603 20.05 -8.77 12.66
CA MET A 603 20.86 -7.94 11.75
C MET A 603 20.05 -7.35 10.60
N ALA A 604 19.08 -8.09 10.08
CA ALA A 604 18.19 -7.66 8.99
C ALA A 604 17.01 -6.80 9.45
N GLY A 605 16.74 -6.76 10.74
CA GLY A 605 15.53 -6.14 11.24
C GLY A 605 14.28 -6.87 10.74
N SER A 606 14.26 -8.21 10.77
CA SER A 606 13.16 -9.04 10.26
C SER A 606 11.81 -8.64 10.85
N ASN A 607 10.76 -8.67 10.02
CA ASN A 607 9.36 -8.49 10.44
C ASN A 607 8.66 -9.83 10.70
N MET A 608 9.35 -10.96 10.49
CA MET A 608 8.76 -12.28 10.64
C MET A 608 9.00 -12.90 12.02
N LEU A 609 9.96 -12.37 12.77
CA LEU A 609 10.28 -12.78 14.12
C LEU A 609 10.16 -11.60 15.08
N PRO A 610 9.70 -11.81 16.31
CA PRO A 610 9.59 -10.76 17.33
C PRO A 610 10.98 -10.38 17.89
N ILE A 611 11.87 -9.88 17.03
CA ILE A 611 13.27 -9.58 17.35
C ILE A 611 13.44 -8.49 18.43
N HIS A 612 12.41 -7.73 18.75
CA HIS A 612 12.37 -6.83 19.91
C HIS A 612 12.28 -7.61 21.24
N ARG A 613 11.94 -8.91 21.19
CA ARG A 613 11.93 -9.87 22.30
C ARG A 613 12.70 -11.12 21.88
N LEU A 614 14.01 -11.06 21.99
CA LEU A 614 14.89 -12.12 21.44
C LEU A 614 14.61 -13.51 22.00
N ASN A 615 14.18 -13.62 23.26
CA ASN A 615 13.81 -14.92 23.84
C ASN A 615 12.55 -15.48 23.20
N ASP A 616 11.51 -14.64 22.96
CA ASP A 616 10.28 -15.06 22.26
C ASP A 616 10.59 -15.47 20.82
N ALA A 617 11.51 -14.76 20.15
CA ALA A 617 11.98 -15.10 18.81
C ALA A 617 12.74 -16.45 18.79
N ALA A 618 13.55 -16.71 19.80
CA ALA A 618 14.27 -17.97 19.95
C ALA A 618 13.32 -19.15 20.19
N GLU A 619 12.34 -18.99 21.09
CA GLU A 619 11.31 -20.01 21.33
C GLU A 619 10.54 -20.34 20.05
N LEU A 620 10.10 -19.31 19.32
CA LEU A 620 9.38 -19.46 18.06
C LEU A 620 10.22 -20.18 16.99
N LEU A 621 11.52 -19.88 16.89
CA LEU A 621 12.45 -20.60 16.01
C LEU A 621 12.63 -22.05 16.41
N SER A 622 12.72 -22.34 17.72
CA SER A 622 12.81 -23.70 18.24
C SER A 622 11.56 -24.53 17.92
N GLU A 623 10.36 -23.95 18.12
CA GLU A 623 9.09 -24.55 17.73
C GLU A 623 9.04 -24.85 16.22
N HIS A 624 9.39 -23.85 15.40
CA HIS A 624 9.38 -23.99 13.95
C HIS A 624 10.42 -24.99 13.43
N GLY A 625 11.58 -25.07 14.07
CA GLY A 625 12.61 -26.08 13.81
C GLY A 625 12.08 -27.53 13.99
N ALA A 626 11.20 -27.73 14.96
CA ALA A 626 10.53 -29.04 15.15
C ALA A 626 9.60 -29.38 13.97
N HIS A 627 8.87 -28.37 13.43
CA HIS A 627 8.02 -28.55 12.25
C HIS A 627 8.82 -28.87 10.99
N LEU A 628 9.91 -28.14 10.76
CA LEU A 628 10.80 -28.40 9.63
C LEU A 628 11.43 -29.80 9.73
N SER A 629 11.77 -30.23 10.94
CA SER A 629 12.27 -31.58 11.17
C SER A 629 11.21 -32.65 10.88
N ALA A 630 9.93 -32.37 11.15
CA ALA A 630 8.83 -33.26 10.80
C ALA A 630 8.60 -33.31 9.27
N VAL A 631 8.62 -32.16 8.59
CA VAL A 631 8.58 -32.08 7.12
C VAL A 631 9.71 -32.89 6.51
N ALA A 632 10.92 -32.72 7.04
CA ALA A 632 12.11 -33.44 6.56
C ALA A 632 12.01 -34.96 6.65
N LYS A 633 11.28 -35.50 7.65
CA LYS A 633 11.01 -36.94 7.78
C LYS A 633 10.01 -37.45 6.74
N GLU A 634 9.16 -36.59 6.22
CA GLU A 634 8.16 -36.92 5.20
C GLU A 634 8.68 -36.69 3.77
N HIS A 635 9.89 -36.15 3.59
CA HIS A 635 10.50 -35.94 2.29
C HIS A 635 10.65 -37.24 1.51
N SER A 636 10.33 -37.19 0.22
CA SER A 636 10.55 -38.29 -0.70
C SER A 636 12.00 -38.34 -1.19
N ALA A 637 12.43 -39.45 -1.80
CA ALA A 637 13.73 -39.58 -2.44
C ALA A 637 13.94 -38.57 -3.61
N LYS A 638 12.89 -37.90 -4.06
CA LYS A 638 12.91 -36.88 -5.14
C LYS A 638 13.25 -35.49 -4.61
N ASP A 639 13.12 -35.25 -3.30
CA ASP A 639 13.30 -33.96 -2.65
C ASP A 639 14.75 -33.78 -2.23
N PHE A 640 15.17 -32.51 -2.11
CA PHE A 640 16.54 -32.17 -1.73
C PHE A 640 16.58 -31.28 -0.49
N ARG A 641 17.48 -31.64 0.44
CA ARG A 641 17.76 -30.83 1.63
C ARG A 641 19.16 -30.22 1.47
N PHE A 642 19.23 -28.91 1.54
CA PHE A 642 20.45 -28.15 1.45
C PHE A 642 20.77 -27.49 2.79
N ALA A 643 21.85 -27.92 3.42
CA ALA A 643 22.35 -27.35 4.66
C ALA A 643 23.24 -26.14 4.36
N PHE A 644 22.68 -24.95 4.41
CA PHE A 644 23.35 -23.71 4.06
C PHE A 644 24.49 -23.39 5.04
N GLY A 645 25.70 -23.21 4.51
CA GLY A 645 26.90 -22.93 5.30
C GLY A 645 27.64 -24.17 5.83
N SER A 646 27.22 -25.39 5.47
CA SER A 646 27.99 -26.58 5.69
C SER A 646 29.15 -26.70 4.69
N VAL A 647 30.18 -27.46 5.06
CA VAL A 647 31.47 -27.55 4.37
C VAL A 647 31.35 -28.17 2.97
N ASN A 648 32.29 -27.82 2.10
CA ASN A 648 32.56 -28.33 0.74
C ASN A 648 31.86 -29.64 0.33
N GLY A 649 31.00 -29.56 -0.67
CA GLY A 649 30.31 -30.70 -1.28
C GLY A 649 28.77 -30.57 -1.33
N GLU A 650 28.13 -29.84 -0.42
CA GLU A 650 26.67 -29.65 -0.43
C GLU A 650 26.20 -28.87 -1.68
N TYR A 651 26.99 -27.88 -2.07
CA TYR A 651 26.70 -27.11 -3.29
C TYR A 651 26.83 -27.97 -4.55
N THR A 652 27.84 -28.81 -4.64
CA THR A 652 28.00 -29.77 -5.74
C THR A 652 26.79 -30.71 -5.81
N ARG A 653 26.35 -31.24 -4.65
CA ARG A 653 25.17 -32.10 -4.57
C ARG A 653 23.88 -31.37 -5.02
N LEU A 654 23.75 -30.07 -4.68
CA LEU A 654 22.63 -29.24 -5.15
C LEU A 654 22.70 -29.07 -6.68
N CYS A 655 23.88 -28.79 -7.22
CA CYS A 655 24.08 -28.69 -8.68
C CYS A 655 23.75 -30.01 -9.37
N ASP A 656 24.22 -31.16 -8.86
CA ASP A 656 23.92 -32.48 -9.41
C ASP A 656 22.41 -32.77 -9.39
N TRP A 657 21.75 -32.40 -8.30
CA TRP A 657 20.30 -32.55 -8.18
C TRP A 657 19.57 -31.66 -9.21
N LEU A 658 19.95 -30.38 -9.36
CA LEU A 658 19.39 -29.47 -10.35
C LEU A 658 19.66 -29.94 -11.79
N GLN A 659 20.84 -30.48 -12.07
CA GLN A 659 21.16 -31.11 -13.37
C GLN A 659 20.27 -32.32 -13.65
N SER A 660 19.92 -33.11 -12.62
CA SER A 660 18.96 -34.21 -12.75
C SER A 660 17.54 -33.74 -13.17
N LEU A 661 17.24 -32.45 -12.97
CA LEU A 661 16.01 -31.78 -13.40
C LEU A 661 16.16 -31.16 -14.82
N GLY A 662 17.28 -31.39 -15.51
CA GLY A 662 17.53 -30.87 -16.84
C GLY A 662 17.99 -29.41 -16.91
N LEU A 663 18.49 -28.87 -15.77
CA LEU A 663 19.02 -27.51 -15.71
C LEU A 663 20.52 -27.49 -15.95
N GLU A 664 20.98 -26.60 -16.82
CA GLU A 664 22.39 -26.28 -16.95
C GLU A 664 22.77 -25.24 -15.88
N VAL A 665 23.34 -25.71 -14.79
CA VAL A 665 23.76 -24.85 -13.67
C VAL A 665 25.26 -24.69 -13.70
N ALA A 666 25.74 -23.45 -13.69
CA ALA A 666 27.18 -23.19 -13.60
C ALA A 666 27.71 -23.66 -12.24
N SER A 667 28.76 -24.48 -12.26
CA SER A 667 29.38 -25.08 -11.08
C SER A 667 30.28 -24.11 -10.28
N ASP A 668 30.29 -22.82 -10.60
CA ASP A 668 31.18 -21.87 -9.94
C ASP A 668 30.58 -21.36 -8.62
N GLU A 669 31.02 -21.99 -7.56
CA GLU A 669 30.69 -21.71 -6.17
C GLU A 669 30.98 -20.26 -5.75
N ARG A 670 31.98 -19.63 -6.34
CA ARG A 670 32.44 -18.28 -5.96
C ARG A 670 31.46 -17.19 -6.41
N TRP A 671 30.80 -17.41 -7.54
CA TRP A 671 29.87 -16.45 -8.10
C TRP A 671 28.57 -16.36 -7.28
N ALA A 672 28.01 -17.49 -6.88
CA ALA A 672 26.78 -17.54 -6.11
C ALA A 672 26.92 -16.91 -4.71
N MET A 673 28.08 -17.00 -4.12
CA MET A 673 28.32 -16.64 -2.71
C MET A 673 28.84 -15.21 -2.53
N ALA A 674 29.55 -14.65 -3.52
CA ALA A 674 30.24 -13.37 -3.36
C ALA A 674 29.35 -12.13 -3.52
N ASN A 675 28.22 -12.23 -4.25
CA ASN A 675 27.44 -11.07 -4.67
C ASN A 675 26.00 -11.03 -4.13
N LEU A 676 25.61 -12.00 -3.32
CA LEU A 676 24.25 -12.10 -2.82
C LEU A 676 24.03 -11.19 -1.62
N SER A 677 23.42 -10.06 -1.84
CA SER A 677 22.97 -9.19 -0.77
C SER A 677 21.53 -8.82 -0.93
N LEU A 678 20.70 -9.29 -0.02
CA LEU A 678 19.33 -8.84 0.15
C LEU A 678 19.29 -7.71 1.18
N GLY A 679 18.76 -6.56 0.79
CA GLY A 679 18.65 -5.42 1.70
C GLY A 679 19.99 -4.99 2.34
N GLY A 680 21.12 -5.22 1.63
CA GLY A 680 22.44 -4.86 2.11
C GLY A 680 23.07 -5.82 3.13
N LEU A 681 22.42 -6.92 3.49
CA LEU A 681 23.11 -8.04 4.14
C LEU A 681 23.83 -8.83 3.06
N PRO A 682 25.09 -9.29 3.33
CA PRO A 682 25.59 -10.40 2.56
C PRO A 682 24.57 -11.53 2.76
N ALA A 683 23.97 -12.00 1.68
CA ALA A 683 23.04 -13.14 1.71
C ALA A 683 23.75 -14.38 2.25
N TYR A 684 25.06 -14.34 2.24
CA TYR A 684 25.96 -15.31 2.86
C TYR A 684 26.72 -14.65 4.01
N PHE A 685 26.53 -15.17 5.22
CA PHE A 685 27.51 -15.05 6.29
C PHE A 685 27.93 -16.46 6.74
N PRO A 686 29.17 -16.64 7.18
CA PRO A 686 29.75 -17.97 7.48
C PRO A 686 28.86 -18.76 8.44
N ALA A 687 28.84 -20.07 8.28
CA ALA A 687 28.24 -20.96 9.27
C ALA A 687 28.85 -20.72 10.66
N LYS A 688 28.02 -20.85 11.69
CA LYS A 688 28.42 -20.60 13.08
C LYS A 688 28.91 -19.18 13.36
N ARG A 689 28.45 -18.19 12.55
CA ARG A 689 28.71 -16.77 12.80
C ARG A 689 28.28 -16.35 14.20
N TRP A 690 27.21 -16.96 14.72
CA TRP A 690 26.71 -16.75 16.06
C TRP A 690 27.76 -16.89 17.17
N GLN A 691 28.80 -17.71 17.00
CA GLN A 691 29.88 -17.88 17.99
C GLN A 691 30.56 -16.56 18.31
N ALA A 692 30.69 -15.66 17.34
CA ALA A 692 31.24 -14.33 17.55
C ALA A 692 30.36 -13.42 18.41
N PHE A 693 29.09 -13.78 18.57
CA PHE A 693 28.08 -13.04 19.32
C PHE A 693 27.58 -13.82 20.54
N GLU A 694 28.24 -14.90 20.93
CA GLU A 694 27.82 -15.75 22.03
C GLU A 694 27.67 -14.98 23.35
N THR A 695 28.61 -14.07 23.65
CA THR A 695 28.54 -13.24 24.87
C THR A 695 27.38 -12.27 24.89
N PRO A 696 27.19 -11.37 23.87
CA PRO A 696 26.11 -10.41 23.88
C PRO A 696 24.70 -11.00 23.69
N LEU A 697 24.59 -12.23 23.15
CA LEU A 697 23.31 -12.88 22.90
C LEU A 697 23.10 -14.18 23.70
N LYS A 698 23.87 -14.38 24.78
CA LYS A 698 23.87 -15.61 25.58
C LYS A 698 22.48 -16.08 26.04
N ALA A 699 21.66 -15.14 26.51
CA ALA A 699 20.32 -15.46 27.01
C ALA A 699 19.41 -16.01 25.89
N ALA A 700 19.37 -15.33 24.73
CA ALA A 700 18.56 -15.73 23.58
C ALA A 700 19.05 -17.06 22.97
N PHE A 701 20.37 -17.26 22.88
CA PHE A 701 20.94 -18.51 22.37
C PHE A 701 20.75 -19.70 23.32
N GLY A 702 20.51 -19.44 24.60
CA GLY A 702 20.17 -20.47 25.56
C GLY A 702 18.73 -21.00 25.44
N ALA A 703 17.84 -20.28 24.78
CA ALA A 703 16.45 -20.66 24.54
C ALA A 703 16.27 -21.48 23.23
N LEU A 704 17.28 -21.50 22.35
CA LEU A 704 17.32 -22.30 21.11
C LEU A 704 17.89 -23.70 21.39
#